data_518f6c4e8bfe95227d0034eae0bba3fa
#
_entry.id   518f6c4e8bfe95227d0034eae0bba3fa
#
_cell.length_a   1.000
_cell.length_b   1.000
_cell.length_c   1.000
_cell.angle_alpha   90.00
_cell.angle_beta   90.00
_cell.angle_gamma   90.00
#
_symmetry.space_group_name_H-M   'P 1'
#
loop_
_entity.id
_entity.type
_entity.pdbx_description
1 polymer ?
#
loop_
_entity_poly.entity_id
_entity_poly.type
_entity_poly.pdbx_seq_one_letter_code
_entity_poly.pdbx_strand_id
1 'polypeptide(L)'
;MKKTISVLLCLVLVFLSGCSGSKAPEQPAEDYSASWRDRPIPESFDLRSVDTDGDGKGDRCFVTPVRFQNPFGTCWGFAATAAAEISILGSIMKDDPDAWKTLDLSEKQLAYFTNVALNDPDNPQNGEGVIVKDINDSSLVYDTGGTGFLATATFGQGIGPSYENKEEYNDYFTYRGRNHLADHRYLDGQFRSYSYSAADDWTIPEEYRFKQDFILKDSYMLPSPSSRGWFGNFTYNEKATALIKEQLLDKRGVLIAFCADTSLPSQDSKEGIYIELNNWAHYTWNEGQANHAVTIVGWDDNYPKENFLSEHQPTYNGAWLVKNSWGSGELDFPDSGNSQWGIPVQKTDEKGNPVVDENGDPVMVGSGYFWLSYFDKSLSIPEAFEFEMVDVPDIIDQYDYLSASHINVESQMFEAQMANVYPVERASMLTEISCVTGTQDNTVDYAVYILGDGYSSPVDGYLAASGSEKFAYGGFHRITLPDAVFLQEGQHYSIVISIRDEYDTYNINMPMAVMLPGYVTQKAIINPGESFVFDGDAWQDYKGVTEHFFDNGNPYEDIGGQVFFDNFPIKGFSKPVPGSLTMVLSSRKPVISTKAGNDTTEISVSFRGDYRLSVGDPKIEWSLIPGSEEIVNIKVGEKGNSASVSAKKLGKARVAATVEGVGTSIFTIDVSRPAPERFIPNNTVMEYTGQPLETKCMVLAAGSAKLIEGEDYLLRFTDNTNCGIASIEILDPDGNSYEPALFAHFGIKPGKAEISSAEASDSAITLSVKDQYASGITGYAAEYSPAGENNWTVCQFTEGTALTIKDLPEGSYDVRVRAFVDTTDQVKDIYNSNVYYGDYCVVQTITVK
;
A
#
# COMPACT_ATOMS: atom_id res chain seq x y z
N MET A 1 24.60 -15.99 -34.71
CA MET A 1 24.60 -15.26 -33.43
C MET A 1 23.93 -13.87 -33.44
N LYS A 2 23.13 -13.50 -34.42
CA LYS A 2 22.37 -12.21 -34.45
C LYS A 2 20.91 -12.40 -34.90
N LYS A 3 20.36 -13.59 -34.83
CA LYS A 3 18.99 -13.89 -35.29
C LYS A 3 18.04 -14.41 -34.20
N THR A 4 18.51 -14.72 -33.01
CA THR A 4 17.68 -15.36 -31.96
C THR A 4 17.05 -14.36 -30.97
N ILE A 5 17.61 -13.17 -30.83
CA ILE A 5 17.07 -12.15 -29.92
C ILE A 5 15.95 -11.31 -30.55
N SER A 6 15.79 -11.35 -31.88
CA SER A 6 14.77 -10.57 -32.61
C SER A 6 13.34 -11.13 -32.51
N VAL A 7 13.11 -12.29 -31.90
CA VAL A 7 11.77 -12.87 -31.74
C VAL A 7 11.16 -12.59 -30.37
N LEU A 8 11.96 -12.13 -29.41
CA LEU A 8 11.48 -11.79 -28.05
C LEU A 8 10.73 -10.44 -27.96
N LEU A 9 10.58 -9.71 -29.06
CA LEU A 9 10.06 -8.33 -29.05
C LEU A 9 8.58 -8.18 -29.41
N CYS A 10 7.80 -9.21 -29.41
CA CYS A 10 6.42 -9.15 -29.90
C CYS A 10 5.33 -9.49 -28.88
N LEU A 11 5.55 -9.38 -27.57
CA LEU A 11 4.43 -9.58 -26.63
C LEU A 11 4.66 -8.93 -25.25
N VAL A 12 4.87 -7.63 -25.22
CA VAL A 12 4.73 -6.84 -24.00
C VAL A 12 3.61 -5.84 -24.20
N LEU A 13 2.36 -6.24 -24.04
CA LEU A 13 1.21 -5.30 -23.99
C LEU A 13 -0.07 -6.02 -23.55
N VAL A 14 -0.19 -6.40 -22.28
CA VAL A 14 -1.50 -6.74 -21.73
C VAL A 14 -1.86 -5.93 -20.48
N PHE A 15 -1.01 -5.04 -19.96
CA PHE A 15 -1.39 -4.24 -18.79
C PHE A 15 -1.25 -2.73 -18.92
N LEU A 16 -1.01 -2.16 -20.09
CA LEU A 16 -1.20 -0.71 -20.31
C LEU A 16 -1.77 -0.47 -21.70
N SER A 17 -2.99 0.03 -21.71
CA SER A 17 -3.80 0.41 -22.84
C SER A 17 -3.07 1.17 -23.94
N GLY A 18 -3.26 0.73 -25.18
CA GLY A 18 -3.34 1.63 -26.31
C GLY A 18 -2.42 1.36 -27.50
N CYS A 19 -3.09 0.98 -28.60
CA CYS A 19 -2.70 1.13 -30.01
C CYS A 19 -1.89 0.03 -30.71
N SER A 20 -2.57 -0.83 -31.41
CA SER A 20 -2.66 -0.92 -32.88
C SER A 20 -3.23 -2.29 -33.32
N GLY A 21 -4.14 -2.24 -34.30
CA GLY A 21 -5.02 -3.34 -34.62
C GLY A 21 -4.34 -4.53 -35.30
N SER A 22 -4.53 -5.67 -34.71
CA SER A 22 -4.76 -6.93 -35.37
C SER A 22 -5.85 -7.65 -34.57
N LYS A 23 -6.84 -8.27 -35.23
CA LYS A 23 -7.81 -9.10 -34.55
C LYS A 23 -7.03 -10.19 -33.81
N ALA A 24 -7.05 -10.14 -32.50
CA ALA A 24 -6.76 -11.32 -31.70
C ALA A 24 -7.75 -12.43 -32.14
N PRO A 25 -7.33 -13.69 -32.24
CA PRO A 25 -8.26 -14.78 -32.37
C PRO A 25 -9.23 -14.71 -31.20
N GLU A 26 -10.52 -14.96 -31.44
CA GLU A 26 -11.46 -15.22 -30.37
C GLU A 26 -10.86 -16.34 -29.51
N GLN A 27 -10.47 -16.03 -28.30
CA GLN A 27 -10.07 -17.06 -27.35
C GLN A 27 -11.25 -18.02 -27.20
N PRO A 28 -11.04 -19.32 -27.35
CA PRO A 28 -12.06 -20.29 -27.00
C PRO A 28 -12.47 -20.01 -25.55
N ALA A 29 -13.74 -20.15 -25.23
CA ALA A 29 -14.20 -20.02 -23.85
C ALA A 29 -13.38 -21.01 -22.99
N GLU A 30 -12.50 -20.47 -22.14
CA GLU A 30 -11.58 -21.23 -21.31
C GLU A 30 -12.35 -22.25 -20.50
N ASP A 31 -11.99 -23.50 -20.62
CA ASP A 31 -12.57 -24.59 -19.87
C ASP A 31 -11.78 -24.77 -18.60
N TYR A 32 -12.07 -23.94 -17.58
CA TYR A 32 -11.43 -24.04 -16.29
C TYR A 32 -11.65 -25.42 -15.68
N SER A 33 -10.57 -26.02 -15.18
CA SER A 33 -10.53 -27.41 -14.73
C SER A 33 -11.61 -27.78 -13.71
N ALA A 34 -12.01 -29.03 -13.71
CA ALA A 34 -13.28 -29.54 -13.19
C ALA A 34 -13.44 -29.54 -11.65
N SER A 35 -12.42 -29.13 -10.87
CA SER A 35 -12.44 -29.34 -9.41
C SER A 35 -13.46 -28.48 -8.65
N TRP A 36 -13.80 -27.31 -9.15
CA TRP A 36 -14.77 -26.40 -8.52
C TRP A 36 -16.21 -26.55 -9.05
N ARG A 37 -16.39 -27.17 -10.22
CA ARG A 37 -17.70 -27.33 -10.88
C ARG A 37 -18.64 -28.26 -10.16
N ASP A 38 -18.13 -29.15 -9.34
CA ASP A 38 -18.92 -30.16 -8.63
C ASP A 38 -19.41 -29.69 -7.25
N ARG A 39 -18.96 -28.49 -6.80
CA ARG A 39 -19.36 -27.93 -5.52
C ARG A 39 -20.57 -26.99 -5.71
N PRO A 40 -21.72 -27.24 -5.03
CA PRO A 40 -22.84 -26.33 -5.12
C PRO A 40 -22.48 -24.98 -4.48
N ILE A 41 -22.62 -23.89 -5.26
CA ILE A 41 -22.45 -22.53 -4.78
C ILE A 41 -23.84 -22.04 -4.31
N PRO A 42 -24.01 -21.65 -3.02
CA PRO A 42 -25.29 -21.16 -2.53
C PRO A 42 -25.61 -19.76 -3.11
N GLU A 43 -26.89 -19.39 -3.12
CA GLU A 43 -27.33 -18.07 -3.60
C GLU A 43 -26.79 -16.90 -2.75
N SER A 44 -26.45 -17.15 -1.47
CA SER A 44 -25.84 -16.16 -0.59
C SER A 44 -24.90 -16.84 0.39
N PHE A 45 -23.89 -16.07 0.83
CA PHE A 45 -22.90 -16.52 1.81
C PHE A 45 -22.30 -15.33 2.55
N ASP A 46 -22.04 -15.48 3.84
CA ASP A 46 -21.46 -14.44 4.68
C ASP A 46 -20.46 -15.07 5.66
N LEU A 47 -19.18 -14.74 5.50
CA LEU A 47 -18.11 -15.22 6.38
C LEU A 47 -18.24 -14.75 7.83
N ARG A 48 -19.06 -13.74 8.09
CA ARG A 48 -19.36 -13.27 9.46
C ARG A 48 -20.35 -14.17 10.19
N SER A 49 -21.06 -15.02 9.44
CA SER A 49 -22.16 -15.83 9.98
C SER A 49 -22.31 -17.13 9.20
N VAL A 50 -21.27 -17.96 9.23
CA VAL A 50 -21.25 -19.26 8.53
C VAL A 50 -22.00 -20.30 9.36
N ASP A 51 -22.89 -21.02 8.73
CA ASP A 51 -23.53 -22.21 9.29
C ASP A 51 -22.55 -23.38 9.17
N THR A 52 -21.98 -23.82 10.29
CA THR A 52 -21.00 -24.93 10.32
C THR A 52 -21.61 -26.25 10.76
N ASP A 53 -22.79 -26.24 11.39
CA ASP A 53 -23.49 -27.43 11.87
C ASP A 53 -24.67 -27.88 11.01
N GLY A 54 -25.07 -27.05 10.03
CA GLY A 54 -26.11 -27.36 9.05
C GLY A 54 -27.53 -27.12 9.56
N ASP A 55 -27.72 -26.34 10.63
CA ASP A 55 -29.03 -26.03 11.19
C ASP A 55 -29.75 -24.87 10.48
N GLY A 56 -29.10 -24.26 9.50
CA GLY A 56 -29.62 -23.15 8.72
C GLY A 56 -29.41 -21.79 9.39
N LYS A 57 -28.59 -21.72 10.45
CA LYS A 57 -28.23 -20.48 11.14
C LYS A 57 -26.73 -20.35 11.19
N GLY A 58 -26.24 -19.13 11.00
CA GLY A 58 -24.83 -18.88 11.17
C GLY A 58 -24.41 -18.96 12.63
N ASP A 59 -23.43 -19.80 12.91
CA ASP A 59 -22.88 -20.05 14.24
C ASP A 59 -21.39 -19.69 14.35
N ARG A 60 -20.75 -19.34 13.22
CA ARG A 60 -19.31 -19.09 13.16
C ARG A 60 -18.97 -17.82 12.39
N CYS A 61 -18.09 -17.01 12.99
CA CYS A 61 -17.50 -15.83 12.36
C CYS A 61 -16.05 -16.09 11.99
N PHE A 62 -15.68 -15.77 10.74
CA PHE A 62 -14.32 -15.84 10.22
C PHE A 62 -13.77 -14.46 9.83
N VAL A 63 -14.39 -13.38 10.27
CA VAL A 63 -14.02 -12.02 9.91
C VAL A 63 -13.71 -11.22 11.16
N THR A 64 -12.51 -10.70 11.24
CA THR A 64 -12.07 -9.82 12.33
C THR A 64 -12.79 -8.47 12.28
N PRO A 65 -12.85 -7.70 13.38
CA PRO A 65 -13.47 -6.38 13.40
C PRO A 65 -12.93 -5.45 12.30
N VAL A 66 -13.77 -4.51 11.86
CA VAL A 66 -13.38 -3.49 10.91
C VAL A 66 -12.36 -2.54 11.54
N ARG A 67 -11.26 -2.29 10.84
CA ARG A 67 -10.18 -1.40 11.27
C ARG A 67 -10.30 -0.02 10.61
N PHE A 68 -9.44 0.91 11.04
CA PHE A 68 -9.42 2.28 10.53
C PHE A 68 -8.04 2.66 10.01
N GLN A 69 -7.90 2.70 8.68
CA GLN A 69 -6.61 2.96 8.01
C GLN A 69 -6.06 4.38 8.18
N ASN A 70 -6.92 5.33 8.56
CA ASN A 70 -6.49 6.71 8.67
C ASN A 70 -5.30 6.83 9.66
N PRO A 71 -4.24 7.63 9.38
CA PRO A 71 -4.29 8.78 8.45
C PRO A 71 -3.80 8.50 7.02
N PHE A 72 -3.37 7.30 6.69
CA PHE A 72 -2.62 7.05 5.45
C PHE A 72 -3.42 6.29 4.38
N GLY A 73 -2.92 6.37 3.13
CA GLY A 73 -3.42 5.62 1.98
C GLY A 73 -3.02 4.14 1.98
N THR A 74 -3.11 3.46 3.12
CA THR A 74 -2.72 2.06 3.33
C THR A 74 -3.85 1.06 3.12
N CYS A 75 -4.91 1.43 2.40
CA CYS A 75 -6.07 0.56 2.15
C CYS A 75 -5.69 -0.85 1.65
N TRP A 76 -4.69 -0.94 0.78
CA TRP A 76 -4.18 -2.19 0.25
C TRP A 76 -3.59 -3.11 1.34
N GLY A 77 -2.87 -2.53 2.29
CA GLY A 77 -2.31 -3.26 3.45
C GLY A 77 -3.43 -3.76 4.36
N PHE A 78 -4.42 -2.92 4.67
CA PHE A 78 -5.60 -3.31 5.46
C PHE A 78 -6.42 -4.40 4.77
N ALA A 79 -6.61 -4.31 3.47
CA ALA A 79 -7.33 -5.34 2.72
C ALA A 79 -6.55 -6.66 2.66
N ALA A 80 -5.24 -6.62 2.46
CA ALA A 80 -4.38 -7.81 2.47
C ALA A 80 -4.33 -8.46 3.86
N THR A 81 -4.19 -7.67 4.90
CA THR A 81 -4.18 -8.15 6.29
C THR A 81 -5.53 -8.76 6.66
N ALA A 82 -6.65 -8.12 6.30
CA ALA A 82 -7.98 -8.69 6.52
C ALA A 82 -8.19 -10.02 5.76
N ALA A 83 -7.71 -10.13 4.52
CA ALA A 83 -7.76 -11.39 3.77
C ALA A 83 -6.89 -12.48 4.42
N ALA A 84 -5.71 -12.11 4.94
CA ALA A 84 -4.83 -13.02 5.69
C ALA A 84 -5.51 -13.50 6.99
N GLU A 85 -6.08 -12.60 7.76
CA GLU A 85 -6.82 -12.93 8.99
C GLU A 85 -7.96 -13.92 8.73
N ILE A 86 -8.75 -13.70 7.68
CA ILE A 86 -9.84 -14.60 7.30
C ILE A 86 -9.32 -15.99 6.94
N SER A 87 -8.25 -16.07 6.17
CA SER A 87 -7.61 -17.34 5.81
C SER A 87 -7.09 -18.09 7.03
N ILE A 88 -6.44 -17.39 7.95
CA ILE A 88 -5.91 -17.95 9.21
C ILE A 88 -7.03 -18.46 10.10
N LEU A 89 -8.11 -17.69 10.24
CA LEU A 89 -9.32 -18.09 10.98
C LEU A 89 -9.97 -19.32 10.35
N GLY A 90 -10.02 -19.38 9.02
CA GLY A 90 -10.64 -20.48 8.28
C GLY A 90 -9.84 -21.78 8.27
N SER A 91 -8.54 -21.70 8.46
CA SER A 91 -7.62 -22.86 8.39
C SER A 91 -6.97 -23.18 9.74
N ILE A 92 -6.11 -22.29 10.22
CA ILE A 92 -5.23 -22.52 11.39
C ILE A 92 -6.02 -22.42 12.69
N MET A 93 -6.91 -21.43 12.82
CA MET A 93 -7.68 -21.15 14.04
C MET A 93 -9.14 -21.62 13.94
N LYS A 94 -9.44 -22.51 13.00
CA LYS A 94 -10.81 -22.99 12.73
C LYS A 94 -11.50 -23.62 13.94
N ASP A 95 -10.77 -24.11 14.92
CA ASP A 95 -11.31 -24.78 16.10
C ASP A 95 -11.60 -23.82 17.27
N ASP A 96 -11.11 -22.57 17.21
CA ASP A 96 -11.40 -21.52 18.20
C ASP A 96 -12.55 -20.62 17.72
N PRO A 97 -13.76 -20.69 18.32
CA PRO A 97 -14.91 -19.89 17.91
C PRO A 97 -14.76 -18.41 18.19
N ASP A 98 -13.89 -18.01 19.06
CA ASP A 98 -13.69 -16.63 19.49
C ASP A 98 -12.42 -15.99 18.92
N ALA A 99 -11.62 -16.74 18.17
CA ALA A 99 -10.36 -16.25 17.59
C ALA A 99 -10.53 -14.97 16.75
N TRP A 100 -11.65 -14.81 16.06
CA TRP A 100 -11.93 -13.61 15.27
C TRP A 100 -11.97 -12.30 16.09
N LYS A 101 -12.19 -12.40 17.41
CA LYS A 101 -12.22 -11.23 18.31
C LYS A 101 -10.82 -10.78 18.73
N THR A 102 -9.85 -11.66 18.65
CA THR A 102 -8.51 -11.48 19.21
C THR A 102 -7.39 -11.53 18.18
N LEU A 103 -7.64 -12.12 17.01
CA LEU A 103 -6.68 -12.10 15.91
C LEU A 103 -6.58 -10.66 15.39
N ASP A 104 -5.36 -10.15 15.40
CA ASP A 104 -5.03 -8.80 15.01
C ASP A 104 -3.63 -8.79 14.42
N LEU A 105 -3.53 -8.70 13.09
CA LEU A 105 -2.28 -8.71 12.36
C LEU A 105 -1.87 -7.30 11.97
N SER A 106 -0.57 -7.06 11.90
CA SER A 106 -0.03 -5.72 11.70
C SER A 106 -0.07 -5.25 10.25
N GLU A 107 -0.97 -4.35 9.93
CA GLU A 107 -0.94 -3.59 8.67
C GLU A 107 0.28 -2.67 8.60
N LYS A 108 0.73 -2.19 9.76
CA LYS A 108 1.90 -1.31 9.84
C LYS A 108 3.16 -2.03 9.41
N GLN A 109 3.40 -3.27 9.86
CA GLN A 109 4.55 -4.06 9.45
C GLN A 109 4.56 -4.25 7.93
N LEU A 110 3.42 -4.70 7.37
CA LEU A 110 3.28 -4.91 5.94
C LEU A 110 3.57 -3.63 5.16
N ALA A 111 2.86 -2.53 5.46
CA ALA A 111 2.99 -1.28 4.72
C ALA A 111 4.39 -0.66 4.87
N TYR A 112 4.97 -0.72 6.06
CA TYR A 112 6.30 -0.16 6.32
C TYR A 112 7.37 -0.87 5.50
N PHE A 113 7.51 -2.18 5.65
CA PHE A 113 8.61 -2.91 5.01
C PHE A 113 8.41 -3.16 3.51
N THR A 114 7.20 -3.02 3.00
CA THR A 114 6.99 -2.96 1.55
C THR A 114 7.61 -1.69 0.95
N ASN A 115 7.56 -0.58 1.68
CA ASN A 115 7.98 0.74 1.20
C ASN A 115 9.31 1.24 1.79
N VAL A 116 10.02 0.41 2.52
CA VAL A 116 11.33 0.73 3.10
C VAL A 116 12.35 -0.29 2.66
N ALA A 117 13.39 0.17 1.97
CA ALA A 117 14.48 -0.66 1.50
C ALA A 117 15.23 -1.37 2.65
N LEU A 118 15.91 -2.44 2.33
CA LEU A 118 16.83 -3.10 3.24
C LEU A 118 17.85 -2.09 3.79
N ASN A 119 18.24 -2.31 5.03
CA ASN A 119 19.30 -1.52 5.62
C ASN A 119 20.67 -1.98 5.07
N ASP A 120 21.35 -1.09 4.38
CA ASP A 120 22.71 -1.30 3.91
C ASP A 120 23.70 -0.94 5.05
N PRO A 121 24.53 -1.86 5.56
CA PRO A 121 25.44 -1.58 6.66
C PRO A 121 26.44 -0.44 6.40
N ASP A 122 26.81 -0.26 5.13
CA ASP A 122 27.76 0.78 4.73
C ASP A 122 27.11 2.12 4.37
N ASN A 123 25.82 2.08 4.02
CA ASN A 123 25.02 3.25 3.68
C ASN A 123 23.56 3.05 4.12
N PRO A 124 23.24 3.29 5.39
CA PRO A 124 21.88 3.12 5.91
C PRO A 124 20.81 3.80 5.04
N GLN A 125 19.66 3.16 4.89
CA GLN A 125 18.54 3.60 4.03
C GLN A 125 18.85 3.59 2.51
N ASN A 126 19.83 2.83 2.07
CA ASN A 126 20.17 2.71 0.65
C ASN A 126 20.42 1.26 0.23
N GLY A 127 19.76 0.33 0.86
CA GLY A 127 19.70 -1.08 0.46
C GLY A 127 18.73 -1.31 -0.71
N GLU A 128 18.50 -2.58 -1.03
CA GLU A 128 17.53 -2.97 -2.07
C GLU A 128 16.09 -2.79 -1.60
N GLY A 129 15.22 -2.50 -2.52
CA GLY A 129 13.79 -2.28 -2.27
C GLY A 129 13.34 -0.87 -2.64
N VAL A 130 12.27 -0.43 -2.00
CA VAL A 130 11.72 0.91 -2.19
C VAL A 130 12.47 1.90 -1.30
N ILE A 131 13.05 2.92 -1.91
CA ILE A 131 13.79 3.97 -1.22
C ILE A 131 12.92 5.21 -1.17
N VAL A 132 12.41 5.53 0.01
CA VAL A 132 11.74 6.79 0.27
C VAL A 132 12.77 7.86 0.62
N LYS A 133 12.47 9.09 0.24
CA LYS A 133 13.36 10.23 0.43
C LYS A 133 13.68 10.49 1.91
N ASP A 134 12.73 10.21 2.77
CA ASP A 134 12.85 10.31 4.22
C ASP A 134 11.99 9.22 4.89
N ILE A 135 12.65 8.27 5.51
CA ILE A 135 12.02 7.16 6.23
C ILE A 135 11.23 7.62 7.48
N ASN A 136 11.54 8.81 8.00
CA ASN A 136 10.84 9.37 9.15
C ASN A 136 9.63 10.21 8.74
N ASP A 137 9.49 10.52 7.47
CA ASP A 137 8.27 11.07 6.93
C ASP A 137 7.29 9.93 6.68
N SER A 138 6.41 9.72 7.64
CA SER A 138 5.42 8.66 7.58
C SER A 138 4.50 8.75 6.35
N SER A 139 4.25 9.95 5.83
CA SER A 139 3.47 10.11 4.61
C SER A 139 4.18 9.53 3.39
N LEU A 140 5.50 9.72 3.27
CA LEU A 140 6.29 9.14 2.18
C LEU A 140 6.32 7.62 2.25
N VAL A 141 6.28 7.04 3.46
CA VAL A 141 6.31 5.59 3.65
C VAL A 141 4.93 4.96 3.45
N TYR A 142 3.88 5.56 4.01
CA TYR A 142 2.56 4.93 4.08
C TYR A 142 1.55 5.41 3.02
N ASP A 143 1.77 6.57 2.38
CA ASP A 143 0.88 7.11 1.35
C ASP A 143 1.29 6.76 -0.09
N THR A 144 2.27 5.88 -0.27
CA THR A 144 2.72 5.45 -1.60
C THR A 144 1.70 4.61 -2.35
N GLY A 145 0.65 4.16 -1.68
CA GLY A 145 -0.30 3.20 -2.23
C GLY A 145 0.27 1.78 -2.29
N GLY A 146 -0.49 0.85 -2.88
CA GLY A 146 -0.07 -0.54 -3.05
C GLY A 146 -1.15 -1.41 -3.67
N THR A 147 -0.85 -2.69 -3.81
CA THR A 147 -1.72 -3.71 -4.41
C THR A 147 -1.57 -5.04 -3.68
N GLY A 148 -2.42 -6.03 -3.98
CA GLY A 148 -2.28 -7.39 -3.50
C GLY A 148 -0.93 -8.00 -3.86
N PHE A 149 -0.43 -7.73 -5.06
CA PHE A 149 0.91 -8.19 -5.49
C PHE A 149 2.04 -7.73 -4.57
N LEU A 150 1.99 -6.48 -4.10
CA LEU A 150 2.99 -5.98 -3.16
C LEU A 150 2.89 -6.71 -1.83
N ALA A 151 1.68 -7.00 -1.37
CA ALA A 151 1.46 -7.79 -0.15
C ALA A 151 1.99 -9.22 -0.33
N THR A 152 1.66 -9.88 -1.45
CA THR A 152 2.18 -11.21 -1.80
C THR A 152 3.70 -11.24 -1.82
N ALA A 153 4.34 -10.28 -2.52
CA ALA A 153 5.79 -10.20 -2.59
C ALA A 153 6.41 -10.01 -1.20
N THR A 154 5.85 -9.11 -0.38
CA THR A 154 6.34 -8.83 0.97
C THR A 154 6.18 -10.03 1.90
N PHE A 155 5.01 -10.67 1.93
CA PHE A 155 4.82 -11.91 2.71
C PHE A 155 5.74 -13.04 2.21
N GLY A 156 5.89 -13.18 0.89
CA GLY A 156 6.79 -14.15 0.27
C GLY A 156 8.27 -13.93 0.60
N GLN A 157 8.68 -12.70 0.92
CA GLN A 157 10.03 -12.37 1.39
C GLN A 157 10.26 -12.76 2.86
N GLY A 158 9.25 -13.24 3.56
CA GLY A 158 9.36 -13.55 4.98
C GLY A 158 9.11 -12.35 5.90
N ILE A 159 8.37 -11.34 5.40
CA ILE A 159 8.01 -10.15 6.15
C ILE A 159 6.54 -10.27 6.55
N GLY A 160 6.27 -10.65 7.81
CA GLY A 160 4.90 -10.86 8.27
C GLY A 160 4.17 -12.03 7.59
N PRO A 161 2.87 -12.20 7.81
CA PRO A 161 2.11 -11.42 8.77
C PRO A 161 2.43 -11.77 10.22
N SER A 162 2.48 -10.76 11.06
CA SER A 162 2.74 -10.89 12.49
C SER A 162 1.60 -10.26 13.29
N TYR A 163 1.41 -10.72 14.53
CA TYR A 163 0.46 -10.09 15.44
C TYR A 163 0.82 -8.63 15.71
N GLU A 164 -0.17 -7.75 15.72
CA GLU A 164 0.02 -6.34 15.99
C GLU A 164 0.48 -6.08 17.43
N ASN A 165 -0.13 -6.76 18.40
CA ASN A 165 -0.02 -6.46 19.84
C ASN A 165 0.77 -7.50 20.64
N LYS A 166 1.72 -8.21 20.02
CA LYS A 166 2.57 -9.16 20.72
C LYS A 166 3.62 -8.44 21.56
N GLU A 167 3.76 -8.81 22.84
CA GLU A 167 4.68 -8.17 23.79
C GLU A 167 6.12 -8.08 23.26
N GLU A 168 6.58 -9.12 22.55
CA GLU A 168 7.94 -9.16 21.99
C GLU A 168 8.17 -8.10 20.89
N TYR A 169 7.12 -7.52 20.33
CA TYR A 169 7.22 -6.50 19.27
C TYR A 169 7.24 -5.07 19.82
N ASN A 170 7.15 -4.89 21.13
CA ASN A 170 7.27 -3.61 21.84
C ASN A 170 6.42 -2.48 21.22
N ASP A 171 5.20 -2.79 20.78
CA ASP A 171 4.27 -1.89 20.10
C ASP A 171 4.78 -1.31 18.76
N TYR A 172 5.89 -1.83 18.23
CA TYR A 172 6.38 -1.37 16.92
C TYR A 172 5.43 -1.70 15.77
N PHE A 173 4.67 -2.79 15.91
CA PHE A 173 3.73 -3.23 14.90
C PHE A 173 2.35 -2.60 15.03
N THR A 174 2.08 -1.92 16.15
CA THR A 174 0.80 -1.24 16.35
C THR A 174 0.64 -0.10 15.36
N TYR A 175 -0.39 -0.18 14.55
CA TYR A 175 -0.75 0.89 13.63
C TYR A 175 -1.02 2.17 14.46
N ARG A 176 -0.48 3.32 14.04
CA ARG A 176 -0.48 4.62 14.74
C ARG A 176 0.66 4.88 15.72
N GLY A 177 1.66 3.97 15.80
CA GLY A 177 2.85 4.19 16.60
C GLY A 177 2.66 4.01 18.09
N ARG A 178 3.75 4.14 18.82
CA ARG A 178 3.86 3.79 20.25
C ARG A 178 3.18 4.77 21.21
N ASN A 179 2.95 5.99 20.78
CA ASN A 179 2.33 7.05 21.60
C ASN A 179 0.95 7.36 21.06
N HIS A 180 0.14 6.35 20.95
CA HIS A 180 -1.24 6.46 20.56
C HIS A 180 -1.97 7.42 21.49
N LEU A 181 -2.14 8.66 21.07
CA LEU A 181 -2.98 9.63 21.74
C LEU A 181 -4.39 9.49 21.17
N ALA A 182 -5.32 9.25 22.08
CA ALA A 182 -6.75 9.09 21.84
C ALA A 182 -7.46 10.29 21.16
N ASP A 183 -6.73 11.21 20.54
CA ASP A 183 -7.26 12.46 20.00
C ASP A 183 -7.68 12.41 18.53
N HIS A 184 -7.69 11.24 17.94
CA HIS A 184 -8.15 11.05 16.55
C HIS A 184 -9.66 10.81 16.49
N ARG A 185 -10.44 11.64 17.20
CA ARG A 185 -11.88 11.53 17.18
C ARG A 185 -12.47 12.30 16.03
N TYR A 186 -13.39 11.67 15.36
CA TYR A 186 -14.44 12.34 14.61
C TYR A 186 -15.29 13.12 15.63
N LEU A 187 -14.91 14.36 15.88
CA LEU A 187 -15.64 15.23 16.82
C LEU A 187 -16.53 16.15 16.00
N ASP A 188 -17.82 16.16 16.32
CA ASP A 188 -18.82 17.10 15.82
C ASP A 188 -19.12 17.04 14.32
N GLY A 189 -19.08 15.85 13.71
CA GLY A 189 -19.43 15.70 12.29
C GLY A 189 -18.40 16.28 11.31
N GLN A 190 -17.20 16.61 11.77
CA GLN A 190 -16.11 17.09 10.93
C GLN A 190 -14.88 16.20 11.07
N PHE A 191 -14.36 15.79 9.92
CA PHE A 191 -13.03 15.21 9.80
C PHE A 191 -12.02 16.32 10.14
N ARG A 192 -11.34 16.21 11.28
CA ARG A 192 -10.21 17.10 11.55
C ARG A 192 -8.99 16.51 10.88
N SER A 193 -8.34 17.29 10.02
CA SER A 193 -7.03 16.99 9.47
C SER A 193 -6.09 16.61 10.60
N TYR A 194 -5.44 15.45 10.49
CA TYR A 194 -4.44 15.02 11.43
C TYR A 194 -3.30 16.02 11.44
N SER A 195 -3.02 16.58 12.59
CA SER A 195 -1.67 17.02 12.87
C SER A 195 -0.93 15.77 13.35
N TYR A 196 0.04 15.27 12.58
CA TYR A 196 0.97 14.29 13.08
C TYR A 196 1.54 14.83 14.38
N SER A 197 1.34 14.10 15.47
CA SER A 197 2.06 14.43 16.68
C SER A 197 3.52 14.09 16.43
N ALA A 198 4.42 15.00 16.80
CA ALA A 198 5.87 14.73 16.82
C ALA A 198 6.24 13.54 17.75
N ALA A 199 5.28 13.05 18.53
CA ALA A 199 5.39 11.88 19.39
C ALA A 199 5.03 10.56 18.69
N ASP A 200 4.40 10.59 17.51
CA ASP A 200 4.03 9.39 16.78
C ASP A 200 5.24 8.88 16.00
N ASP A 201 5.86 7.85 16.53
CA ASP A 201 6.97 7.16 15.86
C ASP A 201 6.40 6.03 14.99
N TRP A 202 6.34 6.27 13.70
CA TRP A 202 5.83 5.34 12.70
C TRP A 202 6.88 4.37 12.15
N THR A 203 8.14 4.53 12.55
CA THR A 203 9.23 3.68 12.09
C THR A 203 9.21 2.32 12.78
N ILE A 204 9.74 1.30 12.11
CA ILE A 204 9.95 -0.04 12.65
C ILE A 204 11.45 -0.37 12.54
N PRO A 205 12.09 -0.83 13.63
CA PRO A 205 13.49 -1.25 13.56
C PRO A 205 13.70 -2.40 12.59
N GLU A 206 14.85 -2.40 11.90
CA GLU A 206 15.19 -3.43 10.90
C GLU A 206 15.16 -4.85 11.45
N GLU A 207 15.47 -5.07 12.73
CA GLU A 207 15.42 -6.37 13.39
C GLU A 207 14.04 -7.02 13.38
N TYR A 208 12.99 -6.22 13.16
CA TYR A 208 11.61 -6.71 13.05
C TYR A 208 11.18 -7.00 11.62
N ARG A 209 12.00 -6.71 10.60
CA ARG A 209 11.63 -6.89 9.19
C ARG A 209 11.15 -8.31 8.90
N PHE A 210 11.94 -9.30 9.25
CA PHE A 210 11.69 -10.71 8.97
C PHE A 210 11.00 -11.43 10.12
N LYS A 211 10.22 -10.71 10.95
CA LYS A 211 9.36 -11.33 11.94
C LYS A 211 8.09 -11.84 11.28
N GLN A 212 7.77 -13.08 11.59
CA GLN A 212 6.59 -13.78 11.09
C GLN A 212 5.97 -14.61 12.22
N ASP A 213 4.66 -14.51 12.38
CA ASP A 213 3.89 -15.48 13.17
C ASP A 213 3.21 -16.50 12.25
N PHE A 214 2.98 -16.10 10.99
CA PHE A 214 2.42 -16.96 9.95
C PHE A 214 3.26 -16.84 8.67
N ILE A 215 3.27 -17.87 7.87
CA ILE A 215 4.03 -17.99 6.62
C ILE A 215 3.05 -18.01 5.46
N LEU A 216 3.26 -17.18 4.44
CA LEU A 216 2.54 -17.31 3.19
C LEU A 216 2.89 -18.63 2.51
N LYS A 217 1.88 -19.48 2.29
CA LYS A 217 1.99 -20.74 1.56
C LYS A 217 1.70 -20.55 0.09
N ASP A 218 0.51 -20.01 -0.19
CA ASP A 218 0.03 -19.73 -1.53
C ASP A 218 -0.67 -18.39 -1.58
N SER A 219 -0.56 -17.70 -2.71
CA SER A 219 -1.49 -16.65 -3.09
C SER A 219 -2.27 -17.07 -4.34
N TYR A 220 -3.50 -16.62 -4.44
CA TYR A 220 -4.42 -16.98 -5.52
C TYR A 220 -4.82 -15.73 -6.27
N MET A 221 -4.17 -15.50 -7.41
CA MET A 221 -4.52 -14.44 -8.33
C MET A 221 -5.72 -14.87 -9.15
N LEU A 222 -6.83 -14.18 -8.98
CA LEU A 222 -8.10 -14.53 -9.60
C LEU A 222 -8.36 -13.61 -10.81
N PRO A 223 -9.08 -14.09 -11.82
CA PRO A 223 -9.52 -13.23 -12.92
C PRO A 223 -10.54 -12.20 -12.39
N SER A 224 -10.52 -11.00 -12.98
CA SER A 224 -11.51 -9.99 -12.63
C SER A 224 -12.89 -10.33 -13.19
N PRO A 225 -13.97 -10.18 -12.38
CA PRO A 225 -15.33 -10.27 -12.89
C PRO A 225 -15.68 -9.20 -13.93
N SER A 226 -14.92 -8.11 -13.95
CA SER A 226 -15.12 -7.02 -14.90
C SER A 226 -13.89 -6.89 -15.78
N SER A 227 -14.06 -7.04 -17.08
CA SER A 227 -13.01 -6.83 -18.05
C SER A 227 -13.36 -5.71 -19.02
N ARG A 228 -12.38 -4.88 -19.34
CA ARG A 228 -12.51 -3.81 -20.32
C ARG A 228 -12.01 -4.30 -21.67
N GLY A 229 -12.90 -4.35 -22.65
CA GLY A 229 -12.53 -4.68 -24.02
C GLY A 229 -11.83 -3.51 -24.73
N TRP A 230 -11.21 -3.79 -25.86
CA TRP A 230 -10.42 -2.87 -26.69
C TRP A 230 -11.14 -1.57 -27.06
N PHE A 231 -12.47 -1.57 -27.17
CA PHE A 231 -13.28 -0.40 -27.51
C PHE A 231 -13.93 0.27 -26.28
N GLY A 232 -13.44 0.01 -25.07
CA GLY A 232 -14.02 0.56 -23.86
C GLY A 232 -15.30 -0.16 -23.41
N ASN A 233 -15.69 -1.25 -24.06
CA ASN A 233 -16.82 -2.06 -23.64
C ASN A 233 -16.43 -2.87 -22.40
N PHE A 234 -17.31 -2.88 -21.42
CA PHE A 234 -17.17 -3.76 -20.26
C PHE A 234 -17.89 -5.08 -20.53
N THR A 235 -17.22 -6.17 -20.20
CA THR A 235 -17.79 -7.52 -20.19
C THR A 235 -17.79 -8.05 -18.77
N TYR A 236 -18.91 -8.63 -18.36
CA TYR A 236 -19.01 -9.36 -17.11
C TYR A 236 -18.56 -10.79 -17.29
N ASN A 237 -17.70 -11.27 -16.39
CA ASN A 237 -17.19 -12.63 -16.37
C ASN A 237 -17.82 -13.40 -15.20
N GLU A 238 -18.84 -14.20 -15.49
CA GLU A 238 -19.54 -15.01 -14.51
C GLU A 238 -18.64 -16.09 -13.89
N LYS A 239 -17.70 -16.64 -14.68
CA LYS A 239 -16.71 -17.63 -14.20
C LYS A 239 -15.79 -17.00 -13.15
N ALA A 240 -15.31 -15.79 -13.38
CA ALA A 240 -14.49 -15.07 -12.41
C ALA A 240 -15.25 -14.80 -11.09
N THR A 241 -16.54 -14.47 -11.20
CA THR A 241 -17.42 -14.35 -10.03
C THR A 241 -17.53 -15.67 -9.26
N ALA A 242 -17.68 -16.80 -9.96
CA ALA A 242 -17.72 -18.12 -9.34
C ALA A 242 -16.40 -18.45 -8.61
N LEU A 243 -15.25 -18.14 -9.20
CA LEU A 243 -13.93 -18.37 -8.57
C LEU A 243 -13.74 -17.56 -7.28
N ILE A 244 -14.22 -16.32 -7.23
CA ILE A 244 -14.22 -15.53 -6.00
C ILE A 244 -15.11 -16.19 -4.94
N LYS A 245 -16.29 -16.65 -5.30
CA LYS A 245 -17.19 -17.36 -4.39
C LYS A 245 -16.56 -18.64 -3.84
N GLU A 246 -15.82 -19.38 -4.66
CA GLU A 246 -15.08 -20.58 -4.23
C GLU A 246 -14.05 -20.24 -3.13
N GLN A 247 -13.28 -19.16 -3.27
CA GLN A 247 -12.33 -18.75 -2.23
C GLN A 247 -13.07 -18.44 -0.92
N LEU A 248 -14.19 -17.76 -0.98
CA LEU A 248 -15.01 -17.47 0.21
C LEU A 248 -15.56 -18.74 0.85
N LEU A 249 -16.01 -19.72 0.06
CA LEU A 249 -16.45 -21.02 0.57
C LEU A 249 -15.30 -21.79 1.25
N ASP A 250 -14.06 -21.58 0.80
CA ASP A 250 -12.86 -22.11 1.43
C ASP A 250 -12.37 -21.29 2.62
N LYS A 251 -13.16 -20.30 3.04
CA LYS A 251 -12.87 -19.38 4.14
C LYS A 251 -11.63 -18.51 3.87
N ARG A 252 -11.44 -18.10 2.63
CA ARG A 252 -10.46 -17.12 2.23
C ARG A 252 -11.16 -15.83 1.83
N GLY A 253 -10.87 -14.72 2.51
CA GLY A 253 -11.30 -13.38 2.08
C GLY A 253 -10.61 -13.01 0.76
N VAL A 254 -11.30 -12.27 -0.10
CA VAL A 254 -10.73 -11.87 -1.38
C VAL A 254 -10.48 -10.38 -1.40
N LEU A 255 -9.20 -10.01 -1.41
CA LEU A 255 -8.77 -8.64 -1.65
C LEU A 255 -9.14 -8.23 -3.06
N ILE A 256 -9.67 -7.02 -3.23
CA ILE A 256 -9.95 -6.40 -4.52
C ILE A 256 -9.56 -4.93 -4.53
N ALA A 257 -9.30 -4.39 -5.70
CA ALA A 257 -9.23 -2.95 -5.91
C ALA A 257 -10.45 -2.48 -6.72
N PHE A 258 -10.96 -1.30 -6.40
CA PHE A 258 -12.09 -0.70 -7.10
C PHE A 258 -12.05 0.84 -7.02
N CYS A 259 -12.90 1.52 -7.78
CA CYS A 259 -13.06 2.97 -7.73
C CYS A 259 -14.03 3.35 -6.61
N ALA A 260 -13.52 3.56 -5.41
CA ALA A 260 -14.35 4.02 -4.30
C ALA A 260 -14.82 5.46 -4.50
N ASP A 261 -16.04 5.73 -4.06
CA ASP A 261 -16.56 7.06 -3.94
C ASP A 261 -15.98 7.75 -2.70
N THR A 262 -15.00 8.64 -2.89
CA THR A 262 -14.33 9.37 -1.81
C THR A 262 -15.01 10.68 -1.45
N SER A 263 -16.07 11.07 -2.17
CA SER A 263 -16.79 12.32 -1.95
C SER A 263 -17.72 12.29 -0.74
N LEU A 264 -17.80 11.20 0.00
CA LEU A 264 -18.80 10.94 1.02
C LEU A 264 -18.26 10.73 2.43
N PRO A 265 -19.14 11.01 3.43
CA PRO A 265 -20.38 11.76 3.31
C PRO A 265 -20.15 13.26 3.47
N SER A 266 -20.57 14.07 2.51
CA SER A 266 -20.75 15.49 2.81
C SER A 266 -22.09 15.67 3.54
N GLN A 267 -22.17 16.63 4.48
CA GLN A 267 -23.40 16.90 5.22
C GLN A 267 -24.60 17.27 4.32
N ASP A 268 -24.34 17.58 3.05
CA ASP A 268 -25.30 18.14 2.11
C ASP A 268 -25.70 17.19 0.97
N SER A 269 -25.04 16.02 0.83
CA SER A 269 -25.35 15.05 -0.23
C SER A 269 -25.71 13.69 0.37
N LYS A 270 -26.91 13.21 0.07
CA LYS A 270 -27.36 11.85 0.43
C LYS A 270 -27.03 10.80 -0.63
N GLU A 271 -26.50 11.23 -1.77
CA GLU A 271 -26.11 10.38 -2.88
C GLU A 271 -24.67 10.71 -3.29
N GLY A 272 -23.84 9.69 -3.42
CA GLY A 272 -22.52 9.80 -4.02
C GLY A 272 -22.60 9.74 -5.55
N ILE A 273 -21.44 9.71 -6.18
CA ILE A 273 -21.32 9.47 -7.62
C ILE A 273 -21.62 8.00 -7.94
N TYR A 274 -21.20 7.08 -7.08
CA TYR A 274 -21.26 5.64 -7.27
C TYR A 274 -22.02 4.89 -6.19
N ILE A 275 -22.25 5.49 -5.01
CA ILE A 275 -22.82 4.83 -3.85
C ILE A 275 -24.18 5.41 -3.48
N GLU A 276 -25.15 4.54 -3.20
CA GLU A 276 -26.45 4.83 -2.63
C GLU A 276 -26.37 4.61 -1.10
N LEU A 277 -26.58 5.64 -0.29
CA LEU A 277 -26.28 5.64 1.15
C LEU A 277 -27.38 5.05 2.04
N ASN A 278 -28.63 4.92 1.57
CA ASN A 278 -29.64 4.28 2.40
C ASN A 278 -29.39 2.76 2.48
N ASN A 279 -28.89 2.18 1.39
CA ASN A 279 -28.58 0.76 1.28
C ASN A 279 -27.10 0.45 1.37
N TRP A 280 -26.22 1.49 1.35
CA TRP A 280 -24.77 1.36 1.26
C TRP A 280 -24.36 0.48 0.08
N ALA A 281 -24.97 0.73 -1.08
CA ALA A 281 -24.79 -0.03 -2.30
C ALA A 281 -23.98 0.75 -3.32
N HIS A 282 -22.83 0.23 -3.69
CA HIS A 282 -21.86 0.88 -4.58
C HIS A 282 -21.79 0.22 -5.95
N TYR A 283 -21.83 1.02 -7.00
CA TYR A 283 -21.68 0.58 -8.37
C TYR A 283 -20.94 1.62 -9.22
N THR A 284 -19.69 1.33 -9.61
CA THR A 284 -18.98 2.13 -10.61
C THR A 284 -19.52 1.82 -11.99
N TRP A 285 -20.38 2.68 -12.50
CA TRP A 285 -21.12 2.48 -13.74
C TRP A 285 -20.38 2.97 -15.00
N ASN A 286 -19.26 3.67 -14.83
CA ASN A 286 -18.44 4.24 -15.90
C ASN A 286 -16.98 3.73 -15.82
N GLU A 287 -16.07 4.39 -16.51
CA GLU A 287 -14.63 4.08 -16.52
C GLU A 287 -13.91 4.67 -15.30
N GLY A 288 -14.33 4.30 -14.09
CA GLY A 288 -13.61 4.67 -12.86
C GLY A 288 -12.27 3.94 -12.74
N GLN A 289 -11.22 4.67 -12.37
CA GLN A 289 -9.94 4.04 -12.02
C GLN A 289 -9.98 3.56 -10.57
N ALA A 290 -9.43 2.39 -10.30
CA ALA A 290 -9.31 1.89 -8.93
C ALA A 290 -8.43 2.85 -8.11
N ASN A 291 -8.93 3.25 -6.95
CA ASN A 291 -8.29 4.15 -6.01
C ASN A 291 -8.33 3.63 -4.57
N HIS A 292 -8.96 2.47 -4.35
CA HIS A 292 -9.15 1.90 -3.04
C HIS A 292 -9.10 0.37 -3.09
N ALA A 293 -8.58 -0.24 -2.03
CA ALA A 293 -8.57 -1.69 -1.87
C ALA A 293 -9.38 -2.09 -0.64
N VAL A 294 -10.13 -3.20 -0.76
CA VAL A 294 -11.04 -3.72 0.24
C VAL A 294 -11.10 -5.25 0.17
N THR A 295 -11.80 -5.89 1.12
CA THR A 295 -11.90 -7.35 1.17
C THR A 295 -13.33 -7.82 1.01
N ILE A 296 -13.61 -8.65 0.01
CA ILE A 296 -14.88 -9.36 -0.13
C ILE A 296 -14.97 -10.43 0.96
N VAL A 297 -16.08 -10.45 1.68
CA VAL A 297 -16.36 -11.38 2.79
C VAL A 297 -17.66 -12.17 2.62
N GLY A 298 -18.41 -11.92 1.54
CA GLY A 298 -19.66 -12.60 1.27
C GLY A 298 -20.31 -12.13 -0.02
N TRP A 299 -21.50 -12.65 -0.30
CA TRP A 299 -22.30 -12.27 -1.46
C TRP A 299 -23.79 -12.59 -1.26
N ASP A 300 -24.60 -11.94 -2.09
CA ASP A 300 -26.03 -12.27 -2.29
C ASP A 300 -26.39 -12.14 -3.77
N ASP A 301 -26.71 -13.26 -4.43
CA ASP A 301 -27.11 -13.30 -5.85
C ASP A 301 -28.43 -12.59 -6.10
N ASN A 302 -29.27 -12.50 -5.09
CA ASN A 302 -30.58 -11.88 -5.13
C ASN A 302 -30.58 -10.42 -4.68
N TYR A 303 -29.40 -9.85 -4.30
CA TYR A 303 -29.32 -8.45 -3.89
C TYR A 303 -29.92 -7.53 -4.96
N PRO A 304 -31.00 -6.78 -4.64
CA PRO A 304 -31.76 -6.06 -5.65
C PRO A 304 -30.92 -4.95 -6.30
N LYS A 305 -30.91 -4.91 -7.61
CA LYS A 305 -30.27 -3.82 -8.36
C LYS A 305 -30.89 -2.46 -8.09
N GLU A 306 -32.13 -2.42 -7.63
CA GLU A 306 -32.87 -1.22 -7.25
C GLU A 306 -32.31 -0.56 -5.99
N ASN A 307 -31.47 -1.26 -5.23
CA ASN A 307 -30.77 -0.72 -4.07
C ASN A 307 -29.57 0.17 -4.43
N PHE A 308 -29.16 0.19 -5.69
CA PHE A 308 -28.13 1.09 -6.22
C PHE A 308 -28.74 2.40 -6.68
N LEU A 309 -27.89 3.39 -7.03
CA LEU A 309 -28.33 4.70 -7.52
C LEU A 309 -29.35 4.55 -8.64
N SER A 310 -30.51 5.19 -8.50
CA SER A 310 -31.65 5.01 -9.42
C SER A 310 -31.34 5.36 -10.87
N GLU A 311 -30.44 6.31 -11.10
CA GLU A 311 -30.03 6.77 -12.43
C GLU A 311 -28.99 5.84 -13.08
N HIS A 312 -28.31 5.01 -12.29
CA HIS A 312 -27.21 4.14 -12.71
C HIS A 312 -27.28 2.78 -12.06
N GLN A 313 -28.33 2.02 -12.37
CA GLN A 313 -28.49 0.68 -11.83
C GLN A 313 -27.68 -0.36 -12.61
N PRO A 314 -27.14 -1.40 -11.93
CA PRO A 314 -26.58 -2.57 -12.58
C PRO A 314 -27.60 -3.29 -13.48
N THR A 315 -27.11 -4.08 -14.43
CA THR A 315 -27.99 -4.79 -15.38
C THR A 315 -28.84 -5.84 -14.69
N TYR A 316 -28.29 -6.55 -13.72
CA TYR A 316 -28.94 -7.64 -12.99
C TYR A 316 -28.72 -7.48 -11.48
N ASN A 317 -29.45 -8.28 -10.70
CA ASN A 317 -29.24 -8.43 -9.27
C ASN A 317 -27.89 -9.07 -8.98
N GLY A 318 -27.45 -8.97 -7.74
CA GLY A 318 -26.25 -9.58 -7.20
C GLY A 318 -25.19 -8.57 -6.75
N ALA A 319 -24.70 -8.80 -5.54
CA ALA A 319 -23.69 -7.96 -4.94
C ALA A 319 -22.74 -8.74 -4.00
N TRP A 320 -21.54 -8.24 -3.90
CA TRP A 320 -20.55 -8.63 -2.91
C TRP A 320 -20.80 -7.91 -1.60
N LEU A 321 -20.69 -8.62 -0.50
CA LEU A 321 -20.55 -8.02 0.82
C LEU A 321 -19.07 -7.73 1.07
N VAL A 322 -18.75 -6.46 1.34
CA VAL A 322 -17.38 -5.98 1.38
C VAL A 322 -17.05 -5.38 2.74
N LYS A 323 -15.92 -5.81 3.33
CA LYS A 323 -15.29 -5.22 4.50
C LYS A 323 -14.41 -4.06 4.06
N ASN A 324 -14.68 -2.86 4.57
CA ASN A 324 -13.86 -1.67 4.36
C ASN A 324 -12.88 -1.46 5.52
N SER A 325 -12.01 -0.49 5.38
CA SER A 325 -11.00 -0.05 6.36
C SER A 325 -11.18 1.39 6.83
N TRP A 326 -12.42 1.88 6.86
CA TRP A 326 -12.74 3.27 7.27
C TRP A 326 -13.45 3.35 8.62
N GLY A 327 -13.25 2.32 9.45
CA GLY A 327 -13.78 2.24 10.79
C GLY A 327 -15.23 1.73 10.85
N SER A 328 -15.69 1.54 12.08
CA SER A 328 -17.01 1.04 12.44
C SER A 328 -17.43 1.63 13.78
N GLY A 329 -18.74 1.79 14.00
CA GLY A 329 -19.30 2.15 15.31
C GLY A 329 -19.77 0.95 16.10
N GLU A 330 -19.63 -0.27 15.57
CA GLU A 330 -20.17 -1.49 16.14
C GLU A 330 -19.51 -1.86 17.47
N LEU A 331 -18.24 -1.57 17.61
CA LEU A 331 -17.45 -1.77 18.82
C LEU A 331 -16.87 -0.43 19.28
N ASP A 332 -16.87 -0.19 20.61
CA ASP A 332 -16.19 0.96 21.20
C ASP A 332 -14.66 0.73 21.22
N PHE A 333 -14.05 0.64 20.04
CA PHE A 333 -12.61 0.70 19.96
C PHE A 333 -12.15 2.17 20.00
N PRO A 334 -11.05 2.48 20.67
CA PRO A 334 -10.41 3.80 20.55
C PRO A 334 -10.15 4.20 19.11
N ASP A 335 -10.03 3.20 18.22
CA ASP A 335 -9.64 3.27 16.82
C ASP A 335 -10.77 2.99 15.83
N SER A 336 -12.03 2.95 16.28
CA SER A 336 -13.16 2.61 15.43
C SER A 336 -13.44 3.61 14.30
N GLY A 337 -12.77 4.76 14.29
CA GLY A 337 -12.82 5.73 13.21
C GLY A 337 -14.18 6.34 12.99
N ASN A 338 -14.71 6.20 11.77
CA ASN A 338 -16.01 6.76 11.40
C ASN A 338 -17.15 5.82 11.80
N SER A 339 -17.74 6.06 12.95
CA SER A 339 -18.85 5.27 13.49
C SER A 339 -20.17 5.33 12.69
N GLN A 340 -20.21 6.11 11.61
CA GLN A 340 -21.39 6.28 10.76
C GLN A 340 -21.24 5.65 9.38
N TRP A 341 -20.05 5.12 9.05
CA TRP A 341 -19.79 4.59 7.73
C TRP A 341 -20.23 3.12 7.62
N GLY A 342 -20.92 2.79 6.53
CA GLY A 342 -21.34 1.43 6.18
C GLY A 342 -22.76 1.10 6.56
N ILE A 343 -23.18 -0.11 6.23
CA ILE A 343 -24.51 -0.66 6.50
C ILE A 343 -24.88 -0.42 7.96
N PRO A 344 -26.03 0.21 8.27
CA PRO A 344 -26.42 0.50 9.64
C PRO A 344 -26.68 -0.78 10.45
N VAL A 345 -26.09 -0.85 11.64
CA VAL A 345 -26.31 -1.91 12.62
C VAL A 345 -26.65 -1.29 13.98
N GLN A 346 -27.35 -2.04 14.81
CA GLN A 346 -27.60 -1.60 16.18
C GLN A 346 -26.31 -1.73 17.00
N LYS A 347 -25.91 -0.63 17.66
CA LYS A 347 -24.76 -0.63 18.55
C LYS A 347 -24.97 -1.61 19.70
N THR A 348 -23.93 -2.34 20.07
CA THR A 348 -23.89 -3.18 21.26
C THR A 348 -22.87 -2.65 22.28
N ASP A 349 -23.12 -2.93 23.57
CA ASP A 349 -22.15 -2.67 24.63
C ASP A 349 -21.04 -3.76 24.65
N GLU A 350 -20.05 -3.61 25.52
CA GLU A 350 -18.94 -4.57 25.71
C GLU A 350 -19.41 -6.00 26.05
N LYS A 351 -20.66 -6.16 26.47
CA LYS A 351 -21.26 -7.46 26.81
C LYS A 351 -22.14 -8.01 25.69
N GLY A 352 -22.24 -7.32 24.57
CA GLY A 352 -23.10 -7.67 23.45
C GLY A 352 -24.57 -7.30 23.62
N ASN A 353 -24.92 -6.47 24.62
CA ASN A 353 -26.30 -6.02 24.77
C ASN A 353 -26.60 -4.85 23.85
N PRO A 354 -27.79 -4.80 23.24
CA PRO A 354 -28.22 -3.68 22.41
C PRO A 354 -28.21 -2.36 23.18
N VAL A 355 -27.59 -1.33 22.62
CA VAL A 355 -27.58 0.03 23.17
C VAL A 355 -28.81 0.77 22.68
N VAL A 356 -29.51 1.46 23.61
CA VAL A 356 -30.64 2.34 23.29
C VAL A 356 -30.34 3.75 23.78
N ASP A 357 -30.95 4.74 23.14
CA ASP A 357 -30.84 6.15 23.55
C ASP A 357 -31.72 6.47 24.77
N GLU A 358 -31.73 7.73 25.19
CA GLU A 358 -32.55 8.22 26.32
C GLU A 358 -34.07 8.06 26.11
N ASN A 359 -34.53 7.86 24.89
CA ASN A 359 -35.94 7.63 24.54
C ASN A 359 -36.28 6.14 24.49
N GLY A 360 -35.29 5.25 24.56
CA GLY A 360 -35.41 3.81 24.39
C GLY A 360 -35.34 3.35 22.94
N ASP A 361 -34.94 4.23 22.00
CA ASP A 361 -34.78 3.88 20.59
C ASP A 361 -33.39 3.24 20.33
N PRO A 362 -33.27 2.28 19.40
CA PRO A 362 -32.00 1.65 19.05
C PRO A 362 -30.98 2.68 18.59
N VAL A 363 -29.78 2.67 19.18
CA VAL A 363 -28.65 3.47 18.68
C VAL A 363 -28.08 2.75 17.46
N MET A 364 -28.26 3.35 16.28
CA MET A 364 -27.73 2.83 15.02
C MET A 364 -26.37 3.43 14.72
N VAL A 365 -25.45 2.58 14.25
CA VAL A 365 -24.07 2.94 13.86
C VAL A 365 -23.70 2.29 12.54
N GLY A 366 -22.67 2.79 11.86
CA GLY A 366 -22.15 2.15 10.67
C GLY A 366 -21.33 0.92 11.03
N SER A 367 -21.52 -0.16 10.27
CA SER A 367 -20.81 -1.43 10.46
C SER A 367 -19.43 -1.46 9.82
N GLY A 368 -19.12 -0.53 8.93
CA GLY A 368 -17.91 -0.57 8.11
C GLY A 368 -17.99 -1.51 6.90
N TYR A 369 -19.16 -2.10 6.64
CA TYR A 369 -19.44 -2.93 5.47
C TYR A 369 -20.34 -2.22 4.47
N PHE A 370 -20.26 -2.64 3.20
CA PHE A 370 -21.10 -2.14 2.12
C PHE A 370 -21.32 -3.21 1.07
N TRP A 371 -22.29 -2.98 0.18
CA TRP A 371 -22.58 -3.84 -0.95
C TRP A 371 -21.92 -3.29 -2.22
N LEU A 372 -21.18 -4.13 -2.93
CA LEU A 372 -20.55 -3.80 -4.21
C LEU A 372 -21.18 -4.66 -5.31
N SER A 373 -21.70 -4.03 -6.36
CA SER A 373 -22.30 -4.76 -7.47
C SER A 373 -21.33 -5.76 -8.11
N TYR A 374 -21.79 -6.95 -8.48
CA TYR A 374 -21.03 -7.88 -9.33
C TYR A 374 -20.58 -7.23 -10.65
N PHE A 375 -21.37 -6.26 -11.12
CA PHE A 375 -21.19 -5.57 -12.39
C PHE A 375 -20.36 -4.29 -12.26
N ASP A 376 -19.72 -4.08 -11.11
CA ASP A 376 -18.84 -2.92 -10.91
C ASP A 376 -17.73 -2.92 -11.96
N LYS A 377 -17.64 -1.82 -12.71
CA LYS A 377 -16.75 -1.73 -13.88
C LYS A 377 -15.28 -1.47 -13.52
N SER A 378 -15.02 -1.19 -12.27
CA SER A 378 -13.69 -0.87 -11.77
C SER A 378 -13.06 -2.01 -10.97
N LEU A 379 -13.85 -3.03 -10.57
CA LEU A 379 -13.35 -4.15 -9.78
C LEU A 379 -12.20 -4.85 -10.51
N SER A 380 -11.06 -4.93 -9.86
CA SER A 380 -9.83 -5.43 -10.47
C SER A 380 -8.94 -6.16 -9.44
N ILE A 381 -7.99 -6.91 -9.97
CA ILE A 381 -6.94 -7.64 -9.23
C ILE A 381 -7.47 -8.38 -7.97
N PRO A 382 -8.46 -9.28 -8.11
CA PRO A 382 -8.89 -10.08 -6.98
C PRO A 382 -7.78 -11.07 -6.59
N GLU A 383 -7.48 -11.13 -5.28
CA GLU A 383 -6.44 -12.01 -4.75
C GLU A 383 -6.84 -12.56 -3.39
N ALA A 384 -6.51 -13.82 -3.14
CA ALA A 384 -6.69 -14.50 -1.87
C ALA A 384 -5.38 -15.15 -1.41
N PHE A 385 -5.31 -15.50 -0.13
CA PHE A 385 -4.07 -16.00 0.49
C PHE A 385 -4.32 -17.29 1.26
N GLU A 386 -3.27 -18.11 1.38
CA GLU A 386 -3.21 -19.24 2.28
C GLU A 386 -1.95 -19.17 3.14
N PHE A 387 -2.11 -19.40 4.44
CA PHE A 387 -1.02 -19.29 5.41
C PHE A 387 -0.85 -20.57 6.20
N GLU A 388 0.37 -20.76 6.71
CA GLU A 388 0.73 -21.77 7.72
C GLU A 388 1.31 -21.07 8.96
N MET A 389 1.24 -21.74 10.11
CA MET A 389 1.83 -21.21 11.34
C MET A 389 3.35 -21.40 11.33
N VAL A 390 4.08 -20.40 11.79
CA VAL A 390 5.52 -20.53 12.01
C VAL A 390 5.78 -21.43 13.21
N ASP A 391 6.37 -22.59 12.97
CA ASP A 391 6.82 -23.50 14.02
C ASP A 391 8.32 -23.26 14.35
N VAL A 392 9.16 -23.28 13.33
CA VAL A 392 10.57 -22.89 13.41
C VAL A 392 10.84 -21.88 12.30
N PRO A 393 11.39 -20.69 12.61
CA PRO A 393 11.71 -19.70 11.59
C PRO A 393 12.60 -20.27 10.50
N ASP A 394 12.29 -19.95 9.24
CA ASP A 394 13.10 -20.34 8.10
C ASP A 394 14.38 -19.51 8.00
N ILE A 395 15.37 -20.12 7.37
CA ILE A 395 16.43 -19.43 6.65
C ILE A 395 15.90 -19.26 5.24
N ILE A 396 15.76 -18.03 4.79
CA ILE A 396 15.23 -17.72 3.47
C ILE A 396 16.38 -17.25 2.58
N ASP A 397 16.71 -18.06 1.58
CA ASP A 397 17.66 -17.69 0.56
C ASP A 397 16.89 -17.02 -0.58
N GLN A 398 17.14 -15.71 -0.82
CA GLN A 398 16.42 -14.88 -1.75
C GLN A 398 17.25 -13.69 -2.21
N TYR A 399 16.95 -13.17 -3.39
CA TYR A 399 17.56 -11.97 -3.97
C TYR A 399 16.51 -10.90 -4.37
N ASP A 400 15.24 -11.25 -4.48
CA ASP A 400 14.14 -10.39 -4.96
C ASP A 400 13.58 -9.54 -3.81
N TYR A 401 14.30 -8.49 -3.43
CA TYR A 401 13.87 -7.57 -2.36
C TYR A 401 13.04 -6.40 -2.85
N LEU A 402 12.99 -6.17 -4.17
CA LEU A 402 12.09 -5.21 -4.75
C LEU A 402 10.71 -5.83 -4.93
N SER A 403 9.73 -5.40 -4.14
CA SER A 403 8.35 -5.80 -4.34
C SER A 403 7.85 -5.23 -5.68
N ALA A 404 7.89 -6.04 -6.72
CA ALA A 404 7.61 -5.64 -8.10
C ALA A 404 6.53 -6.50 -8.73
N SER A 405 5.85 -5.96 -9.73
CA SER A 405 5.04 -6.74 -10.66
C SER A 405 5.93 -7.62 -11.53
N HIS A 406 5.34 -8.58 -12.22
CA HIS A 406 6.05 -9.46 -13.14
C HIS A 406 5.66 -9.18 -14.57
N ILE A 407 6.63 -9.23 -15.47
CA ILE A 407 6.37 -9.39 -16.89
C ILE A 407 6.44 -10.88 -17.19
N ASN A 408 5.40 -11.38 -17.84
CA ASN A 408 5.37 -12.74 -18.33
C ASN A 408 5.92 -12.78 -19.76
N VAL A 409 7.02 -13.50 -19.96
CA VAL A 409 7.60 -13.74 -21.29
C VAL A 409 7.29 -15.17 -21.68
N GLU A 410 6.53 -15.33 -22.76
CA GLU A 410 6.02 -16.61 -23.22
C GLU A 410 6.86 -17.20 -24.35
N SER A 411 7.06 -18.51 -24.33
CA SER A 411 7.69 -19.26 -25.39
C SER A 411 6.91 -20.53 -25.75
N GLN A 412 6.47 -20.64 -26.99
CA GLN A 412 5.88 -21.87 -27.55
C GLN A 412 6.87 -22.66 -28.44
N MET A 413 8.05 -22.11 -28.69
CA MET A 413 8.98 -22.66 -29.66
C MET A 413 10.12 -23.44 -29.01
N PHE A 414 10.39 -23.20 -27.74
CA PHE A 414 11.49 -23.82 -27.02
C PHE A 414 11.18 -23.84 -25.51
N GLU A 415 11.77 -24.82 -24.85
CA GLU A 415 11.75 -24.89 -23.39
C GLU A 415 12.44 -23.67 -22.79
N ALA A 416 11.81 -23.08 -21.78
CA ALA A 416 12.37 -21.96 -21.05
C ALA A 416 12.41 -22.29 -19.54
N GLN A 417 13.51 -21.91 -18.89
CA GLN A 417 13.71 -22.15 -17.46
C GLN A 417 14.32 -20.91 -16.81
N MET A 418 14.02 -20.74 -15.52
CA MET A 418 14.59 -19.74 -14.65
C MET A 418 15.35 -20.41 -13.52
N ALA A 419 16.43 -19.81 -13.03
CA ALA A 419 17.14 -20.35 -11.89
C ALA A 419 17.75 -19.25 -11.04
N ASN A 420 17.81 -19.48 -9.73
CA ASN A 420 18.65 -18.73 -8.80
C ASN A 420 19.71 -19.65 -8.20
N VAL A 421 20.90 -19.11 -7.98
CA VAL A 421 22.04 -19.79 -7.37
C VAL A 421 22.37 -19.09 -6.06
N TYR A 422 22.42 -19.87 -4.98
CA TYR A 422 22.65 -19.35 -3.63
C TYR A 422 23.93 -19.89 -3.02
N PRO A 423 24.74 -19.05 -2.36
CA PRO A 423 25.79 -19.50 -1.47
C PRO A 423 25.18 -20.04 -0.19
N VAL A 424 25.70 -21.13 0.33
CA VAL A 424 25.32 -21.67 1.64
C VAL A 424 26.19 -21.03 2.72
N GLU A 425 25.67 -20.04 3.40
CA GLU A 425 26.39 -19.32 4.45
C GLU A 425 26.51 -20.13 5.74
N ARG A 426 25.61 -21.10 5.95
CA ARG A 426 25.59 -22.00 7.13
C ARG A 426 24.90 -23.30 6.81
N ALA A 427 25.30 -24.37 7.51
CA ALA A 427 24.66 -25.66 7.32
C ALA A 427 23.16 -25.61 7.65
N SER A 428 22.34 -26.12 6.76
CA SER A 428 20.86 -26.08 6.85
C SER A 428 20.22 -27.26 6.11
N MET A 429 18.93 -27.45 6.34
CA MET A 429 18.10 -28.41 5.62
C MET A 429 17.09 -27.66 4.77
N LEU A 430 17.28 -27.65 3.46
CA LEU A 430 16.32 -27.09 2.51
C LEU A 430 15.09 -28.00 2.46
N THR A 431 13.96 -27.50 2.90
CA THR A 431 12.70 -28.25 3.02
C THR A 431 11.68 -27.84 1.99
N GLU A 432 11.74 -26.58 1.55
CA GLU A 432 10.79 -26.02 0.62
C GLU A 432 11.47 -25.02 -0.32
N ILE A 433 10.85 -24.81 -1.47
CA ILE A 433 11.23 -23.80 -2.46
C ILE A 433 10.01 -22.98 -2.81
N SER A 434 10.16 -21.84 -3.46
CA SER A 434 9.03 -21.11 -4.04
C SER A 434 9.24 -20.68 -5.48
N CYS A 435 8.12 -20.40 -6.11
CA CYS A 435 8.06 -19.73 -7.40
C CYS A 435 6.83 -18.81 -7.45
N VAL A 436 6.76 -17.98 -8.48
CA VAL A 436 5.58 -17.18 -8.79
C VAL A 436 5.10 -17.56 -10.18
N THR A 437 3.80 -17.83 -10.34
CA THR A 437 3.17 -18.05 -11.63
C THR A 437 2.28 -16.86 -12.00
N GLY A 438 2.25 -16.49 -13.28
CA GLY A 438 1.53 -15.31 -13.76
C GLY A 438 0.12 -15.58 -14.27
N THR A 439 -0.21 -16.85 -14.55
CA THR A 439 -1.45 -17.26 -15.20
C THR A 439 -2.14 -18.39 -14.45
N GLN A 440 -3.28 -18.86 -14.95
CA GLN A 440 -4.01 -20.01 -14.40
C GLN A 440 -3.51 -21.33 -15.00
N ASP A 441 -3.81 -22.45 -14.33
CA ASP A 441 -3.56 -23.81 -14.79
C ASP A 441 -2.10 -24.08 -15.21
N ASN A 442 -1.16 -23.65 -14.36
CA ASN A 442 0.26 -23.85 -14.59
C ASN A 442 0.75 -25.20 -14.10
N THR A 443 1.66 -25.80 -14.84
CA THR A 443 2.53 -26.88 -14.39
C THR A 443 3.89 -26.30 -14.11
N VAL A 444 4.40 -26.50 -12.90
CA VAL A 444 5.73 -26.07 -12.43
C VAL A 444 6.60 -27.29 -12.26
N ASP A 445 7.61 -27.43 -13.13
CA ASP A 445 8.65 -28.42 -12.95
C ASP A 445 9.82 -27.75 -12.22
N TYR A 446 10.37 -28.42 -11.20
CA TYR A 446 11.47 -27.88 -10.40
C TYR A 446 12.61 -28.86 -10.24
N ALA A 447 13.81 -28.32 -10.07
CA ALA A 447 15.01 -29.10 -9.76
C ALA A 447 15.93 -28.32 -8.80
N VAL A 448 16.54 -29.01 -7.84
CA VAL A 448 17.56 -28.47 -6.94
C VAL A 448 18.87 -29.16 -7.21
N TYR A 449 19.93 -28.39 -7.50
CA TYR A 449 21.27 -28.91 -7.72
C TYR A 449 22.22 -28.42 -6.62
N ILE A 450 23.07 -29.30 -6.12
CA ILE A 450 24.25 -28.92 -5.33
C ILE A 450 25.40 -28.73 -6.32
N LEU A 451 25.89 -27.50 -6.42
CA LEU A 451 26.89 -27.12 -7.42
C LEU A 451 28.31 -27.46 -6.96
N GLY A 452 29.15 -27.84 -7.91
CA GLY A 452 30.57 -28.08 -7.69
C GLY A 452 31.37 -26.77 -7.67
N ASP A 453 32.61 -26.84 -7.22
CA ASP A 453 33.54 -25.71 -7.30
C ASP A 453 33.76 -25.31 -8.76
N GLY A 454 33.60 -24.02 -9.06
CA GLY A 454 33.79 -23.46 -10.39
C GLY A 454 32.68 -23.79 -11.39
N TYR A 455 31.45 -24.01 -10.93
CA TYR A 455 30.27 -24.19 -11.78
C TYR A 455 30.14 -23.10 -12.85
N SER A 456 29.64 -23.46 -14.02
CA SER A 456 29.47 -22.56 -15.15
C SER A 456 27.99 -22.29 -15.50
N SER A 457 27.10 -23.07 -14.92
CA SER A 457 25.65 -22.94 -15.10
C SER A 457 24.91 -23.44 -13.83
N PRO A 458 23.62 -23.09 -13.66
CA PRO A 458 22.85 -23.50 -12.50
C PRO A 458 22.54 -25.02 -12.46
N VAL A 459 22.88 -25.76 -13.49
CA VAL A 459 22.69 -27.22 -13.54
C VAL A 459 24.02 -28.00 -13.51
N ASP A 460 25.13 -27.30 -13.30
CA ASP A 460 26.46 -27.90 -13.27
C ASP A 460 26.80 -28.47 -11.89
N GLY A 461 26.07 -29.51 -11.52
CA GLY A 461 26.21 -30.11 -10.20
C GLY A 461 25.43 -31.41 -10.01
N TYR A 462 25.26 -31.81 -8.77
CA TYR A 462 24.49 -32.98 -8.39
C TYR A 462 23.02 -32.64 -8.21
N LEU A 463 22.14 -33.33 -8.94
CA LEU A 463 20.69 -33.22 -8.77
C LEU A 463 20.28 -33.80 -7.40
N ALA A 464 19.87 -32.95 -6.49
CA ALA A 464 19.52 -33.32 -5.11
C ALA A 464 18.02 -33.57 -4.93
N ALA A 465 17.16 -32.79 -5.62
CA ALA A 465 15.72 -32.97 -5.60
C ALA A 465 15.11 -32.51 -6.92
N SER A 466 13.97 -33.07 -7.30
CA SER A 466 13.16 -32.60 -8.44
C SER A 466 11.72 -33.03 -8.29
N GLY A 467 10.82 -32.35 -8.95
CA GLY A 467 9.40 -32.68 -8.95
C GLY A 467 8.61 -31.84 -9.94
N SER A 468 7.31 -32.06 -9.93
CA SER A 468 6.35 -31.35 -10.77
C SER A 468 5.07 -31.12 -9.98
N GLU A 469 4.60 -29.89 -9.93
CA GLU A 469 3.37 -29.47 -9.26
C GLU A 469 2.43 -28.74 -10.20
N LYS A 470 1.11 -28.81 -9.94
CA LYS A 470 0.11 -28.12 -10.73
C LYS A 470 -0.61 -27.09 -9.87
N PHE A 471 -0.70 -25.87 -10.39
CA PHE A 471 -1.37 -24.77 -9.74
C PHE A 471 -2.52 -24.26 -10.61
N ALA A 472 -3.73 -24.29 -10.06
CA ALA A 472 -4.93 -23.84 -10.76
C ALA A 472 -4.98 -22.31 -10.91
N TYR A 473 -4.28 -21.57 -10.05
CA TYR A 473 -4.25 -20.11 -10.04
C TYR A 473 -2.82 -19.60 -10.17
N GLY A 474 -2.68 -18.41 -10.75
CA GLY A 474 -1.44 -17.65 -10.63
C GLY A 474 -1.21 -17.18 -9.20
N GLY A 475 0.03 -16.83 -8.88
CA GLY A 475 0.39 -16.31 -7.57
C GLY A 475 1.74 -16.82 -7.08
N PHE A 476 2.01 -16.55 -5.81
CA PHE A 476 3.15 -17.13 -5.09
C PHE A 476 2.81 -18.54 -4.64
N HIS A 477 3.73 -19.46 -4.83
CA HIS A 477 3.57 -20.87 -4.45
C HIS A 477 4.79 -21.34 -3.69
N ARG A 478 4.56 -21.94 -2.54
CA ARG A 478 5.59 -22.59 -1.74
C ARG A 478 5.45 -24.11 -1.90
N ILE A 479 6.50 -24.74 -2.41
CA ILE A 479 6.54 -26.17 -2.79
C ILE A 479 7.38 -26.91 -1.76
N THR A 480 6.77 -27.87 -1.07
CA THR A 480 7.49 -28.77 -0.14
C THR A 480 8.27 -29.81 -0.94
N LEU A 481 9.56 -29.94 -0.67
CA LEU A 481 10.40 -30.96 -1.30
C LEU A 481 10.03 -32.35 -0.77
N PRO A 482 10.05 -33.41 -1.63
CA PRO A 482 9.76 -34.78 -1.20
C PRO A 482 10.69 -35.26 -0.08
N ASP A 483 11.97 -34.88 -0.16
CA ASP A 483 12.99 -35.11 0.83
C ASP A 483 13.77 -33.83 1.07
N ALA A 484 14.06 -33.53 2.34
CA ALA A 484 14.86 -32.37 2.69
C ALA A 484 16.30 -32.52 2.19
N VAL A 485 16.83 -31.45 1.56
CA VAL A 485 18.21 -31.45 1.02
C VAL A 485 19.14 -30.80 2.05
N PHE A 486 20.16 -31.57 2.47
CA PHE A 486 21.20 -31.01 3.32
C PHE A 486 22.12 -30.07 2.54
N LEU A 487 22.22 -28.83 3.00
CA LEU A 487 23.10 -27.80 2.47
C LEU A 487 24.29 -27.62 3.42
N GLN A 488 25.50 -27.83 2.92
CA GLN A 488 26.72 -27.69 3.69
C GLN A 488 27.29 -26.27 3.53
N GLU A 489 27.74 -25.66 4.64
CA GLU A 489 28.40 -24.35 4.63
C GLU A 489 29.54 -24.26 3.59
N GLY A 490 29.58 -23.19 2.83
CA GLY A 490 30.58 -22.95 1.77
C GLY A 490 30.25 -23.57 0.41
N GLN A 491 29.20 -24.37 0.29
CA GLN A 491 28.70 -24.85 -0.97
C GLN A 491 27.85 -23.79 -1.69
N HIS A 492 27.54 -24.04 -2.95
CA HIS A 492 26.48 -23.36 -3.70
C HIS A 492 25.41 -24.37 -4.08
N TYR A 493 24.18 -23.91 -4.15
CA TYR A 493 23.08 -24.69 -4.70
C TYR A 493 22.23 -23.83 -5.61
N SER A 494 21.54 -24.45 -6.54
CA SER A 494 20.59 -23.77 -7.42
C SER A 494 19.19 -24.34 -7.29
N ILE A 495 18.21 -23.50 -7.51
CA ILE A 495 16.81 -23.87 -7.73
C ILE A 495 16.47 -23.50 -9.16
N VAL A 496 16.08 -24.48 -9.95
CA VAL A 496 15.68 -24.36 -11.35
C VAL A 496 14.19 -24.55 -11.44
N ILE A 497 13.50 -23.63 -12.09
CA ILE A 497 12.03 -23.63 -12.27
C ILE A 497 11.71 -23.53 -13.75
N SER A 498 10.78 -24.38 -14.22
CA SER A 498 10.15 -24.32 -15.51
C SER A 498 8.65 -24.22 -15.32
N ILE A 499 8.01 -23.21 -15.92
CA ILE A 499 6.57 -22.98 -15.80
C ILE A 499 5.93 -23.16 -17.18
N ARG A 500 4.91 -24.00 -17.26
CA ARG A 500 4.12 -24.22 -18.48
C ARG A 500 2.64 -24.03 -18.20
N ASP A 501 1.94 -23.39 -19.13
CA ASP A 501 0.48 -23.35 -19.11
C ASP A 501 -0.15 -24.66 -19.67
N GLU A 502 -1.47 -24.69 -19.73
CA GLU A 502 -2.22 -25.85 -20.27
C GLU A 502 -1.97 -26.11 -21.78
N TYR A 503 -1.37 -25.17 -22.50
CA TYR A 503 -1.02 -25.26 -23.92
C TYR A 503 0.44 -25.61 -24.13
N ASP A 504 1.16 -26.05 -23.09
CA ASP A 504 2.61 -26.26 -23.08
C ASP A 504 3.42 -25.01 -23.49
N THR A 505 2.86 -23.80 -23.24
CA THR A 505 3.62 -22.57 -23.43
C THR A 505 4.49 -22.34 -22.19
N TYR A 506 5.80 -22.21 -22.40
CA TYR A 506 6.73 -21.91 -21.31
C TYR A 506 6.67 -20.44 -20.94
N ASN A 507 6.72 -20.16 -19.67
CA ASN A 507 6.61 -18.83 -19.10
C ASN A 507 7.83 -18.47 -18.26
N ILE A 508 8.42 -17.30 -18.53
CA ILE A 508 9.46 -16.69 -17.73
C ILE A 508 8.84 -15.47 -17.03
N ASN A 509 8.74 -15.52 -15.74
CA ASN A 509 8.22 -14.42 -14.93
C ASN A 509 9.36 -13.50 -14.50
N MET A 510 9.57 -12.40 -15.22
CA MET A 510 10.60 -11.41 -14.94
C MET A 510 10.07 -10.34 -14.00
N PRO A 511 10.60 -10.21 -12.78
CA PRO A 511 10.21 -9.10 -11.88
C PRO A 511 10.63 -7.77 -12.50
N MET A 512 9.69 -6.87 -12.68
CA MET A 512 9.93 -5.55 -13.24
C MET A 512 9.06 -4.49 -12.56
N ALA A 513 9.66 -3.42 -12.13
CA ALA A 513 8.98 -2.24 -11.65
C ALA A 513 9.24 -1.05 -12.57
N VAL A 514 8.20 -0.25 -12.80
CA VAL A 514 8.29 1.01 -13.53
C VAL A 514 7.90 2.13 -12.60
N MET A 515 8.81 3.07 -12.40
CA MET A 515 8.56 4.25 -11.60
C MET A 515 8.58 5.52 -12.41
N LEU A 516 7.58 6.33 -12.23
CA LEU A 516 7.57 7.70 -12.70
C LEU A 516 8.38 8.59 -11.75
N PRO A 517 8.99 9.68 -12.23
CA PRO A 517 9.70 10.63 -11.38
C PRO A 517 8.82 11.12 -10.22
N GLY A 518 9.32 11.01 -8.99
CA GLY A 518 8.54 11.37 -7.79
C GLY A 518 9.37 11.36 -6.51
N TYR A 519 8.68 11.22 -5.39
CA TYR A 519 9.27 11.23 -4.05
C TYR A 519 9.91 9.90 -3.63
N VAL A 520 9.69 8.86 -4.41
CA VAL A 520 10.12 7.50 -4.13
C VAL A 520 10.99 7.04 -5.30
N THR A 521 12.05 6.33 -5.00
CA THR A 521 12.85 5.60 -5.98
C THR A 521 12.93 4.14 -5.58
N GLN A 522 13.58 3.34 -6.41
CA GLN A 522 13.74 1.92 -6.16
C GLN A 522 15.19 1.50 -6.42
N LYS A 523 15.62 0.43 -5.77
CA LYS A 523 16.91 -0.18 -6.01
C LYS A 523 16.74 -1.69 -6.05
N ALA A 524 17.16 -2.28 -7.14
CA ALA A 524 17.36 -3.70 -7.27
C ALA A 524 18.80 -3.97 -7.71
N ILE A 525 19.37 -5.03 -7.22
CA ILE A 525 20.75 -5.42 -7.54
C ILE A 525 20.71 -6.82 -8.10
N ILE A 526 21.11 -6.98 -9.36
CA ILE A 526 21.32 -8.27 -9.98
C ILE A 526 22.82 -8.43 -10.16
N ASN A 527 23.45 -9.27 -9.37
CA ASN A 527 24.87 -9.54 -9.52
C ASN A 527 25.07 -10.70 -10.51
N PRO A 528 26.23 -10.75 -11.20
CA PRO A 528 26.57 -11.89 -12.04
C PRO A 528 26.60 -13.19 -11.21
N GLY A 529 25.95 -14.22 -11.75
CA GLY A 529 25.93 -15.54 -11.12
C GLY A 529 24.82 -15.76 -10.09
N GLU A 530 23.96 -14.79 -9.81
CA GLU A 530 22.80 -14.94 -8.91
C GLU A 530 21.60 -15.59 -9.60
N SER A 531 21.24 -15.08 -10.77
CA SER A 531 20.07 -15.55 -11.52
C SER A 531 20.44 -15.90 -12.95
N PHE A 532 19.78 -16.90 -13.50
CA PHE A 532 20.01 -17.42 -14.85
C PHE A 532 18.69 -17.68 -15.56
N VAL A 533 18.71 -17.54 -16.88
CA VAL A 533 17.62 -17.91 -17.77
C VAL A 533 18.11 -18.88 -18.85
N PHE A 534 17.32 -19.92 -19.11
CA PHE A 534 17.54 -20.85 -20.24
C PHE A 534 16.62 -20.47 -21.38
N ASP A 535 17.19 -20.26 -22.56
CA ASP A 535 16.48 -19.79 -23.77
C ASP A 535 16.18 -20.89 -24.79
N GLY A 536 16.27 -22.15 -24.37
CA GLY A 536 16.13 -23.31 -25.23
C GLY A 536 17.43 -23.80 -25.88
N ASP A 537 18.53 -23.04 -25.77
CA ASP A 537 19.84 -23.40 -26.27
C ASP A 537 20.91 -23.40 -25.18
N ALA A 538 20.97 -22.34 -24.38
CA ALA A 538 21.97 -22.17 -23.34
C ALA A 538 21.46 -21.41 -22.13
N TRP A 539 22.10 -21.66 -20.96
CA TRP A 539 21.94 -20.83 -19.80
C TRP A 539 22.67 -19.48 -19.98
N GLN A 540 21.95 -18.41 -19.73
CA GLN A 540 22.48 -17.04 -19.77
C GLN A 540 22.39 -16.41 -18.40
N ASP A 541 23.43 -15.66 -18.02
CA ASP A 541 23.40 -14.83 -16.83
C ASP A 541 22.31 -13.75 -16.97
N TYR A 542 21.39 -13.69 -16.03
CA TYR A 542 20.21 -12.84 -16.11
C TYR A 542 20.55 -11.35 -16.07
N LYS A 543 21.65 -10.96 -15.41
CA LYS A 543 22.13 -9.59 -15.45
C LYS A 543 22.39 -9.13 -16.89
N GLY A 544 23.08 -9.93 -17.68
CA GLY A 544 23.31 -9.60 -19.08
C GLY A 544 22.02 -9.52 -19.90
N VAL A 545 21.02 -10.34 -19.59
CA VAL A 545 19.71 -10.29 -20.25
C VAL A 545 18.98 -8.98 -19.93
N THR A 546 18.94 -8.57 -18.69
CA THR A 546 18.25 -7.35 -18.25
C THR A 546 18.95 -6.07 -18.72
N GLU A 547 20.28 -6.04 -18.74
CA GLU A 547 21.06 -4.90 -19.27
C GLU A 547 20.76 -4.61 -20.75
N HIS A 548 20.41 -5.63 -21.54
CA HIS A 548 20.14 -5.53 -22.97
C HIS A 548 18.65 -5.61 -23.33
N PHE A 549 17.76 -5.72 -22.35
CA PHE A 549 16.33 -5.95 -22.57
C PHE A 549 15.68 -4.86 -23.46
N PHE A 550 16.09 -3.61 -23.27
CA PHE A 550 15.54 -2.46 -23.97
C PHE A 550 16.47 -1.89 -25.08
N ASP A 551 17.44 -2.64 -25.56
CA ASP A 551 18.34 -2.19 -26.64
C ASP A 551 17.60 -1.74 -27.91
N ASN A 552 16.40 -2.23 -28.13
CA ASN A 552 15.54 -1.88 -29.27
C ASN A 552 14.49 -0.80 -28.99
N GLY A 553 14.54 -0.17 -27.82
CA GLY A 553 13.65 0.91 -27.38
C GLY A 553 12.96 0.61 -26.05
N ASN A 554 12.95 1.60 -25.18
CA ASN A 554 12.26 1.55 -23.90
C ASN A 554 10.89 2.23 -24.05
N PRO A 555 9.76 1.50 -23.93
CA PRO A 555 8.43 2.08 -24.08
C PRO A 555 8.06 3.08 -22.98
N TYR A 556 8.82 3.15 -21.91
CA TYR A 556 8.58 4.05 -20.78
C TYR A 556 9.42 5.34 -20.83
N GLU A 557 10.35 5.46 -21.79
CA GLU A 557 11.25 6.61 -21.93
C GLU A 557 10.49 7.92 -22.18
N ASP A 558 9.47 7.87 -23.02
CA ASP A 558 8.66 9.04 -23.40
C ASP A 558 7.89 9.65 -22.20
N ILE A 559 7.62 8.87 -21.17
CA ILE A 559 6.94 9.31 -19.95
C ILE A 559 7.91 9.56 -18.79
N GLY A 560 9.22 9.48 -19.05
CA GLY A 560 10.27 9.64 -18.02
C GLY A 560 10.30 8.50 -16.99
N GLY A 561 9.71 7.35 -17.31
CA GLY A 561 9.68 6.19 -16.43
C GLY A 561 11.06 5.54 -16.30
N GLN A 562 11.45 5.23 -15.07
CA GLN A 562 12.61 4.40 -14.79
C GLN A 562 12.17 2.95 -14.64
N VAL A 563 12.89 2.03 -15.27
CA VAL A 563 12.61 0.59 -15.19
C VAL A 563 13.67 -0.08 -14.33
N PHE A 564 13.20 -0.90 -13.42
CA PHE A 564 14.03 -1.71 -12.54
C PHE A 564 13.65 -3.18 -12.73
N PHE A 565 14.64 -4.01 -13.03
CA PHE A 565 14.51 -5.46 -12.99
C PHE A 565 15.06 -5.96 -11.67
N ASP A 566 14.45 -7.01 -11.12
CA ASP A 566 14.96 -7.72 -9.97
C ASP A 566 15.24 -9.18 -10.30
N ASN A 567 15.95 -9.87 -9.42
CA ASN A 567 16.20 -11.31 -9.51
C ASN A 567 14.87 -12.09 -9.54
N PHE A 568 14.90 -13.32 -10.05
CA PHE A 568 13.69 -14.14 -10.07
C PHE A 568 13.16 -14.40 -8.66
N PRO A 569 11.82 -14.40 -8.43
CA PRO A 569 11.20 -14.66 -7.14
C PRO A 569 11.20 -16.18 -6.81
N ILE A 570 12.36 -16.77 -6.97
CA ILE A 570 12.66 -18.17 -6.64
C ILE A 570 13.40 -18.16 -5.32
N LYS A 571 12.89 -18.83 -4.30
CA LYS A 571 13.46 -18.81 -2.96
C LYS A 571 13.71 -20.22 -2.43
N GLY A 572 14.73 -20.36 -1.59
CA GLY A 572 14.96 -21.55 -0.79
C GLY A 572 14.53 -21.30 0.66
N PHE A 573 13.81 -22.26 1.25
CA PHE A 573 13.41 -22.21 2.65
C PHE A 573 14.05 -23.40 3.38
N SER A 574 15.00 -23.07 4.24
CA SER A 574 15.78 -24.05 4.97
C SER A 574 15.49 -23.99 6.46
N LYS A 575 15.48 -25.14 7.11
CA LYS A 575 15.47 -25.23 8.57
C LYS A 575 16.90 -25.25 9.11
N PRO A 576 17.18 -24.51 10.20
CA PRO A 576 18.51 -24.49 10.76
C PRO A 576 18.93 -25.87 11.30
N VAL A 577 20.16 -26.24 11.04
CA VAL A 577 20.78 -27.40 11.74
C VAL A 577 21.18 -26.92 13.13
N PRO A 578 20.90 -27.69 14.20
CA PRO A 578 21.30 -27.34 15.57
C PRO A 578 22.77 -26.96 15.66
N GLY A 579 23.07 -25.82 16.26
CA GLY A 579 24.44 -25.26 16.36
C GLY A 579 24.72 -24.10 15.38
N SER A 580 23.85 -23.81 14.40
CA SER A 580 24.02 -22.67 13.50
C SER A 580 23.40 -21.41 14.09
N LEU A 581 24.10 -20.28 13.98
CA LEU A 581 23.66 -19.01 14.48
C LEU A 581 24.23 -17.86 13.63
N THR A 582 23.36 -16.92 13.24
CA THR A 582 23.77 -15.68 12.58
C THR A 582 23.36 -14.47 13.41
N MET A 583 24.28 -13.55 13.61
CA MET A 583 24.04 -12.31 14.36
C MET A 583 23.75 -11.15 13.41
N VAL A 584 22.70 -10.39 13.70
CA VAL A 584 22.28 -9.22 12.94
C VAL A 584 22.22 -8.01 13.87
N LEU A 585 22.84 -6.90 13.44
CA LEU A 585 22.73 -5.60 14.10
C LEU A 585 21.71 -4.72 13.38
N SER A 586 20.94 -3.98 14.15
CA SER A 586 19.95 -3.06 13.62
C SER A 586 19.77 -1.82 14.50
N SER A 587 19.31 -0.74 13.92
CA SER A 587 18.96 0.49 14.62
C SER A 587 17.77 1.16 13.94
N ARG A 588 16.90 1.78 14.75
CA ARG A 588 15.77 2.59 14.24
C ARG A 588 16.23 3.91 13.61
N LYS A 589 17.36 4.43 14.07
CA LYS A 589 17.91 5.71 13.65
C LYS A 589 19.38 5.53 13.30
N PRO A 590 19.68 5.01 12.12
CA PRO A 590 21.07 4.88 11.68
C PRO A 590 21.74 6.24 11.42
N VAL A 591 20.95 7.30 11.28
CA VAL A 591 21.40 8.68 11.15
C VAL A 591 21.00 9.47 12.38
N ILE A 592 21.96 10.07 13.06
CA ILE A 592 21.76 10.96 14.21
C ILE A 592 22.47 12.30 13.97
N SER A 593 22.18 13.28 14.80
CA SER A 593 22.84 14.59 14.72
C SER A 593 23.50 14.95 16.04
N THR A 594 24.27 16.03 16.06
CA THR A 594 24.83 16.55 17.30
C THR A 594 23.84 17.35 18.13
N LYS A 595 22.58 17.48 17.70
CA LYS A 595 21.55 18.26 18.40
C LYS A 595 20.80 17.39 19.41
N ALA A 596 20.65 17.89 20.62
CA ALA A 596 19.91 17.23 21.70
C ALA A 596 18.48 16.84 21.23
N GLY A 597 18.06 15.62 21.52
CA GLY A 597 16.80 15.05 21.05
C GLY A 597 16.91 14.25 19.75
N ASN A 598 17.98 14.45 18.97
CA ASN A 598 18.35 13.62 17.83
C ASN A 598 19.82 13.19 17.89
N ASP A 599 20.44 13.26 19.07
CA ASP A 599 21.86 12.99 19.28
C ASP A 599 22.15 11.57 19.77
N THR A 600 21.12 10.73 19.87
CA THR A 600 21.25 9.37 20.36
C THR A 600 20.43 8.40 19.51
N THR A 601 20.94 7.18 19.43
CA THR A 601 20.25 6.04 18.87
C THR A 601 20.58 4.77 19.66
N GLU A 602 19.83 3.70 19.44
CA GLU A 602 20.09 2.40 20.00
C GLU A 602 20.36 1.39 18.87
N ILE A 603 21.44 0.62 19.01
CA ILE A 603 21.74 -0.53 18.16
C ILE A 603 21.38 -1.77 18.96
N SER A 604 20.60 -2.67 18.37
CA SER A 604 20.19 -3.94 18.97
C SER A 604 20.80 -5.11 18.22
N VAL A 605 21.06 -6.20 18.96
CA VAL A 605 21.46 -7.47 18.39
C VAL A 605 20.27 -8.39 18.33
N SER A 606 20.04 -9.00 17.17
CA SER A 606 19.15 -10.14 17.00
C SER A 606 19.91 -11.34 16.44
N PHE A 607 19.36 -12.53 16.63
CA PHE A 607 19.95 -13.75 16.14
C PHE A 607 18.98 -14.47 15.22
N ARG A 608 19.51 -15.00 14.11
CA ARG A 608 18.79 -15.91 13.21
C ARG A 608 19.36 -17.31 13.41
N GLY A 609 18.49 -18.31 13.39
CA GLY A 609 18.84 -19.69 13.63
C GLY A 609 18.49 -20.15 15.05
N ASP A 610 18.77 -21.39 15.35
CA ASP A 610 18.41 -22.00 16.64
C ASP A 610 19.52 -21.79 17.70
N TYR A 611 19.74 -20.54 18.11
CA TYR A 611 20.78 -20.19 19.07
C TYR A 611 20.54 -20.74 20.48
N ARG A 612 19.27 -20.97 20.88
CA ARG A 612 18.95 -21.49 22.20
C ARG A 612 19.47 -22.90 22.41
N LEU A 613 19.53 -23.69 21.35
CA LEU A 613 20.09 -25.03 21.35
C LEU A 613 21.62 -25.03 21.22
N SER A 614 22.22 -23.96 20.65
CA SER A 614 23.62 -23.91 20.32
C SER A 614 24.50 -23.21 21.35
N VAL A 615 24.07 -22.05 21.87
CA VAL A 615 24.95 -21.20 22.71
C VAL A 615 24.31 -20.71 24.02
N GLY A 616 23.05 -21.00 24.28
CA GLY A 616 22.29 -20.40 25.37
C GLY A 616 22.11 -18.90 25.18
N ASP A 617 22.18 -18.13 26.26
CA ASP A 617 22.18 -16.65 26.18
C ASP A 617 23.60 -16.18 25.85
N PRO A 618 23.88 -15.72 24.61
CA PRO A 618 25.22 -15.36 24.20
C PRO A 618 25.68 -14.06 24.87
N LYS A 619 26.93 -14.08 25.35
CA LYS A 619 27.58 -12.86 25.84
C LYS A 619 28.02 -12.04 24.64
N ILE A 620 27.49 -10.83 24.52
CA ILE A 620 27.81 -9.90 23.44
C ILE A 620 28.86 -8.91 23.93
N GLU A 621 29.97 -8.78 23.19
CA GLU A 621 30.99 -7.79 23.43
C GLU A 621 30.87 -6.66 22.42
N TRP A 622 30.61 -5.46 22.92
CA TRP A 622 30.45 -4.26 22.09
C TRP A 622 31.75 -3.48 22.04
N SER A 623 32.09 -2.98 20.85
CA SER A 623 33.28 -2.13 20.66
C SER A 623 33.07 -1.09 19.57
N LEU A 624 33.88 -0.06 19.55
CA LEU A 624 33.98 0.87 18.42
C LEU A 624 35.13 0.45 17.51
N ILE A 625 34.91 0.46 16.20
CA ILE A 625 36.00 0.29 15.24
C ILE A 625 36.91 1.53 15.32
N PRO A 626 38.26 1.36 15.25
CA PRO A 626 39.22 2.47 15.37
C PRO A 626 38.85 3.68 14.52
N GLY A 627 38.86 4.87 15.15
CA GLY A 627 38.45 6.14 14.57
C GLY A 627 37.02 6.55 14.84
N SER A 628 36.14 5.60 15.27
CA SER A 628 34.75 5.90 15.58
C SER A 628 34.57 6.54 16.96
N GLU A 629 35.50 6.37 17.87
CA GLU A 629 35.51 6.94 19.22
C GLU A 629 35.60 8.47 19.26
N GLU A 630 36.05 9.09 18.17
CA GLU A 630 36.00 10.54 18.04
C GLU A 630 34.61 11.04 17.64
N ILE A 631 33.81 10.17 16.99
CA ILE A 631 32.54 10.52 16.36
C ILE A 631 31.38 10.24 17.31
N VAL A 632 31.42 9.10 18.02
CA VAL A 632 30.36 8.65 18.94
C VAL A 632 30.88 8.14 20.27
N ASN A 633 29.99 8.06 21.25
CA ASN A 633 30.18 7.20 22.44
C ASN A 633 29.18 6.04 22.35
N ILE A 634 29.55 4.90 22.97
CA ILE A 634 28.63 3.81 23.18
C ILE A 634 28.44 3.52 24.68
N LYS A 635 27.23 3.09 25.03
CA LYS A 635 26.89 2.62 26.38
C LYS A 635 26.07 1.35 26.22
N VAL A 636 26.61 0.23 26.68
CA VAL A 636 25.93 -1.07 26.61
C VAL A 636 24.70 -1.06 27.52
N GLY A 637 23.59 -1.58 27.01
CA GLY A 637 22.34 -1.74 27.73
C GLY A 637 22.44 -2.79 28.87
N GLU A 638 21.54 -2.75 29.84
CA GLU A 638 21.59 -3.63 31.03
C GLU A 638 21.54 -5.11 30.69
N LYS A 639 20.82 -5.48 29.63
CA LYS A 639 20.72 -6.89 29.17
C LYS A 639 21.88 -7.28 28.25
N GLY A 640 22.74 -6.35 27.85
CA GLY A 640 23.90 -6.62 26.99
C GLY A 640 23.54 -6.82 25.48
N ASN A 641 22.28 -6.95 25.12
CA ASN A 641 21.83 -7.19 23.75
C ASN A 641 21.60 -5.91 22.93
N SER A 642 21.86 -4.76 23.53
CA SER A 642 21.82 -3.46 22.82
C SER A 642 22.91 -2.52 23.33
N ALA A 643 23.21 -1.51 22.53
CA ALA A 643 24.11 -0.41 22.87
C ALA A 643 23.49 0.92 22.46
N SER A 644 23.41 1.85 23.40
CA SER A 644 23.04 3.23 23.12
C SER A 644 24.25 3.96 22.55
N VAL A 645 24.08 4.60 21.40
CA VAL A 645 25.11 5.39 20.71
C VAL A 645 24.74 6.86 20.81
N SER A 646 25.72 7.70 21.20
CA SER A 646 25.53 9.14 21.28
C SER A 646 26.56 9.91 20.45
N ALA A 647 26.08 10.92 19.72
CA ALA A 647 26.90 11.74 18.83
C ALA A 647 27.88 12.63 19.59
N LYS A 648 29.07 12.77 19.06
CA LYS A 648 30.11 13.71 19.49
C LYS A 648 30.46 14.70 18.40
N LYS A 649 30.66 14.20 17.17
CA LYS A 649 31.21 14.94 16.06
C LYS A 649 30.62 14.40 14.77
N LEU A 650 30.50 15.24 13.76
CA LEU A 650 30.07 14.82 12.42
C LEU A 650 30.98 13.77 11.83
N GLY A 651 30.40 12.76 11.19
CA GLY A 651 31.12 11.68 10.49
C GLY A 651 30.42 10.33 10.63
N LYS A 652 31.00 9.31 10.01
CA LYS A 652 30.51 7.94 10.10
C LYS A 652 31.24 7.17 11.17
N ALA A 653 30.51 6.57 12.09
CA ALA A 653 31.04 5.71 13.15
C ALA A 653 30.61 4.27 12.92
N ARG A 654 31.49 3.31 13.17
CA ARG A 654 31.23 1.89 13.03
C ARG A 654 31.26 1.21 14.40
N VAL A 655 30.16 0.60 14.76
CA VAL A 655 29.97 -0.11 16.03
C VAL A 655 29.98 -1.61 15.76
N ALA A 656 30.80 -2.34 16.49
CA ALA A 656 30.92 -3.79 16.37
C ALA A 656 30.30 -4.50 17.58
N ALA A 657 29.60 -5.59 17.34
CA ALA A 657 29.20 -6.55 18.34
C ALA A 657 29.84 -7.89 18.01
N THR A 658 30.42 -8.53 18.99
CA THR A 658 31.13 -9.83 18.85
C THR A 658 30.52 -10.84 19.81
N VAL A 659 30.26 -12.04 19.31
CA VAL A 659 29.81 -13.20 20.09
C VAL A 659 30.78 -14.35 19.85
N GLU A 660 31.34 -14.93 20.93
CA GLU A 660 32.26 -16.04 20.83
C GLU A 660 31.57 -17.24 20.14
N GLY A 661 32.23 -17.80 19.14
CA GLY A 661 31.73 -18.91 18.34
C GLY A 661 30.68 -18.58 17.28
N VAL A 662 30.30 -17.29 17.16
CA VAL A 662 29.37 -16.80 16.14
C VAL A 662 30.05 -15.85 15.17
N GLY A 663 30.82 -14.88 15.71
CA GLY A 663 31.55 -13.92 14.90
C GLY A 663 31.31 -12.48 15.32
N THR A 664 31.69 -11.52 14.45
CA THR A 664 31.55 -10.08 14.66
C THR A 664 30.65 -9.51 13.57
N SER A 665 29.65 -8.75 13.98
CA SER A 665 28.82 -7.94 13.09
C SER A 665 29.11 -6.46 13.32
N ILE A 666 29.05 -5.65 12.26
CA ILE A 666 29.38 -4.22 12.32
C ILE A 666 28.17 -3.42 11.81
N PHE A 667 27.85 -2.35 12.51
CA PHE A 667 26.81 -1.40 12.13
C PHE A 667 27.35 0.01 11.99
N THR A 668 26.98 0.71 10.94
CA THR A 668 27.41 2.09 10.67
C THR A 668 26.37 3.08 11.15
N ILE A 669 26.80 4.05 11.97
CA ILE A 669 26.01 5.23 12.36
C ILE A 669 26.54 6.44 11.63
N ASP A 670 25.67 7.18 10.98
CA ASP A 670 26.01 8.48 10.37
C ASP A 670 25.63 9.62 11.34
N VAL A 671 26.62 10.39 11.74
CA VAL A 671 26.41 11.61 12.53
C VAL A 671 26.46 12.79 11.59
N SER A 672 25.30 13.29 11.22
CA SER A 672 25.12 14.41 10.29
C SER A 672 24.68 15.70 10.99
N ARG A 673 24.63 16.81 10.26
CA ARG A 673 23.92 17.99 10.74
C ARG A 673 22.43 17.68 10.85
N PRO A 674 21.71 18.25 11.84
CA PRO A 674 20.27 18.05 11.88
C PRO A 674 19.65 18.63 10.61
N ALA A 675 19.13 17.73 9.76
CA ALA A 675 18.40 18.13 8.57
C ALA A 675 16.90 18.23 8.91
N PRO A 676 16.17 19.17 8.31
CA PRO A 676 14.72 19.22 8.42
C PRO A 676 14.11 17.94 7.81
N GLU A 677 13.27 17.26 8.56
CA GLU A 677 12.55 16.06 8.14
C GLU A 677 11.06 16.28 8.01
N ARG A 678 10.51 17.07 8.93
CA ARG A 678 9.10 17.45 8.91
C ARG A 678 8.98 18.96 9.01
N PHE A 679 8.15 19.50 8.18
CA PHE A 679 7.83 20.92 8.21
C PHE A 679 6.34 21.13 7.93
N ILE A 680 5.69 21.80 8.86
CA ILE A 680 4.25 22.02 8.84
C ILE A 680 4.01 23.52 8.98
N PRO A 681 3.38 24.16 7.98
CA PRO A 681 2.98 25.55 8.12
C PRO A 681 1.96 25.71 9.24
N ASN A 682 2.12 26.71 10.07
CA ASN A 682 1.16 26.99 11.15
C ASN A 682 -0.23 27.35 10.59
N ASN A 683 -0.26 27.96 9.40
CA ASN A 683 -1.48 28.24 8.67
C ASN A 683 -1.39 27.58 7.30
N THR A 684 -2.22 26.59 7.06
CA THR A 684 -2.32 25.88 5.77
C THR A 684 -3.16 26.64 4.74
N VAL A 685 -4.01 27.56 5.20
CA VAL A 685 -4.80 28.44 4.33
C VAL A 685 -4.85 29.84 4.93
N MET A 686 -4.58 30.85 4.12
CA MET A 686 -4.65 32.27 4.49
C MET A 686 -5.55 33.04 3.53
N GLU A 687 -6.09 34.16 3.96
CA GLU A 687 -6.92 35.00 3.12
C GLU A 687 -6.07 36.04 2.37
N TYR A 688 -6.37 36.26 1.10
CA TYR A 688 -5.73 37.28 0.27
C TYR A 688 -5.83 38.68 0.87
N THR A 689 -4.69 39.34 0.99
CA THR A 689 -4.60 40.71 1.55
C THR A 689 -4.06 41.75 0.55
N GLY A 690 -3.57 41.31 -0.60
CA GLY A 690 -2.85 42.14 -1.55
C GLY A 690 -1.39 42.44 -1.15
N GLN A 691 -0.93 41.82 -0.08
CA GLN A 691 0.46 41.91 0.38
C GLN A 691 1.03 40.48 0.49
N PRO A 692 2.37 40.33 0.42
CA PRO A 692 2.99 39.03 0.66
C PRO A 692 2.57 38.46 2.02
N LEU A 693 2.16 37.20 2.01
CA LEU A 693 1.74 36.45 3.18
C LEU A 693 2.85 35.52 3.62
N GLU A 694 3.07 35.46 4.91
CA GLU A 694 4.08 34.59 5.50
C GLU A 694 3.46 33.85 6.69
N THR A 695 3.84 32.61 6.88
CA THR A 695 3.44 31.81 8.03
C THR A 695 4.67 31.16 8.64
N LYS A 696 4.65 30.95 9.96
CA LYS A 696 5.70 30.17 10.62
C LYS A 696 5.54 28.72 10.27
N CYS A 697 6.65 28.02 10.20
CA CYS A 697 6.67 26.56 10.07
C CYS A 697 7.19 25.94 11.37
N MET A 698 6.55 24.87 11.78
CA MET A 698 7.14 23.93 12.72
C MET A 698 8.07 23.01 11.91
N VAL A 699 9.36 23.07 12.17
CA VAL A 699 10.35 22.25 11.48
C VAL A 699 11.00 21.33 12.50
N LEU A 700 11.02 20.04 12.19
CA LEU A 700 11.55 19.00 13.05
C LEU A 700 12.62 18.22 12.29
N ALA A 701 13.69 17.83 12.98
CA ALA A 701 14.68 16.89 12.52
C ALA A 701 14.30 15.45 12.95
N ALA A 702 15.13 14.48 12.52
CA ALA A 702 15.02 13.08 12.92
C ALA A 702 14.84 12.94 14.45
N GLY A 703 13.94 12.03 14.85
CA GLY A 703 13.59 11.86 16.25
C GLY A 703 12.77 13.02 16.80
N SER A 704 12.12 13.78 15.94
CA SER A 704 11.23 14.89 16.30
C SER A 704 11.94 16.01 17.07
N ALA A 705 13.27 16.14 16.93
CA ALA A 705 13.99 17.24 17.52
C ALA A 705 13.58 18.56 16.86
N LYS A 706 13.01 19.49 17.64
CA LYS A 706 12.55 20.78 17.12
C LYS A 706 13.72 21.63 16.65
N LEU A 707 13.67 22.06 15.41
CA LEU A 707 14.61 23.00 14.82
C LEU A 707 14.15 24.45 15.05
N ILE A 708 15.09 25.37 15.15
CA ILE A 708 14.87 26.78 15.47
C ILE A 708 15.17 27.63 14.23
N GLU A 709 14.16 28.36 13.77
CA GLU A 709 14.29 29.30 12.67
C GLU A 709 15.35 30.37 12.99
N GLY A 710 16.25 30.63 12.05
CA GLY A 710 17.37 31.55 12.20
C GLY A 710 18.62 30.93 12.82
N GLU A 711 18.55 29.72 13.42
CA GLU A 711 19.69 28.97 13.95
C GLU A 711 19.95 27.69 13.17
N ASP A 712 18.88 26.89 12.95
CA ASP A 712 18.99 25.57 12.32
C ASP A 712 18.51 25.59 10.88
N TYR A 713 17.62 26.52 10.50
CA TYR A 713 17.08 26.67 9.17
C TYR A 713 16.61 28.12 8.91
N LEU A 714 16.40 28.43 7.65
CA LEU A 714 15.76 29.67 7.20
C LEU A 714 14.55 29.34 6.32
N LEU A 715 13.62 30.28 6.16
CA LEU A 715 12.46 30.17 5.29
C LEU A 715 12.56 31.16 4.13
N ARG A 716 12.21 30.69 2.93
CA ARG A 716 12.04 31.52 1.74
C ARG A 716 10.66 31.31 1.14
N PHE A 717 9.91 32.40 1.00
CA PHE A 717 8.56 32.36 0.48
C PHE A 717 8.52 32.76 -0.99
N THR A 718 7.73 32.02 -1.79
CA THR A 718 7.45 32.34 -3.18
C THR A 718 5.95 32.19 -3.46
N ASP A 719 5.47 32.88 -4.47
CA ASP A 719 4.06 32.88 -4.90
C ASP A 719 3.06 33.26 -3.79
N ASN A 720 3.52 33.97 -2.76
CA ASN A 720 2.81 34.24 -1.51
C ASN A 720 1.99 35.53 -1.52
N THR A 721 1.71 36.11 -2.68
CA THR A 721 1.00 37.38 -2.79
C THR A 721 -0.38 37.24 -3.41
N ASN A 722 -0.54 36.40 -4.40
CA ASN A 722 -1.79 36.16 -5.11
C ASN A 722 -2.53 34.91 -4.61
N CYS A 723 -3.84 34.83 -4.91
CA CYS A 723 -4.62 33.62 -4.63
C CYS A 723 -4.01 32.42 -5.35
N GLY A 724 -3.99 31.25 -4.70
CA GLY A 724 -3.39 30.04 -5.23
C GLY A 724 -2.57 29.31 -4.17
N ILE A 725 -1.58 28.57 -4.59
CA ILE A 725 -0.65 27.88 -3.72
C ILE A 725 0.62 28.70 -3.57
N ALA A 726 0.96 29.08 -2.36
CA ALA A 726 2.24 29.67 -1.99
C ALA A 726 3.22 28.59 -1.53
N SER A 727 4.47 28.75 -1.86
CA SER A 727 5.54 27.83 -1.49
C SER A 727 6.45 28.42 -0.40
N ILE A 728 6.84 27.56 0.52
CA ILE A 728 7.81 27.83 1.57
C ILE A 728 8.99 26.89 1.35
N GLU A 729 10.12 27.42 0.98
CA GLU A 729 11.34 26.64 0.89
C GLU A 729 12.09 26.70 2.22
N ILE A 730 12.46 25.54 2.74
CA ILE A 730 13.30 25.42 3.92
C ILE A 730 14.76 25.41 3.43
N LEU A 731 15.54 26.33 3.93
CA LEU A 731 16.94 26.52 3.61
C LEU A 731 17.83 26.12 4.79
N ASP A 732 19.06 25.76 4.51
CA ASP A 732 20.08 25.58 5.54
C ASP A 732 20.38 26.91 6.27
N PRO A 733 21.07 26.88 7.41
CA PRO A 733 21.41 28.10 8.14
C PRO A 733 22.28 29.10 7.35
N ASP A 734 22.95 28.65 6.30
CA ASP A 734 23.76 29.49 5.42
C ASP A 734 22.93 30.08 4.26
N GLY A 735 21.66 29.72 4.16
CA GLY A 735 20.71 30.24 3.17
C GLY A 735 20.71 29.48 1.84
N ASN A 736 21.32 28.29 1.81
CA ASN A 736 21.30 27.43 0.63
C ASN A 736 20.11 26.49 0.64
N SER A 737 19.64 26.10 -0.54
CA SER A 737 18.65 25.03 -0.68
C SER A 737 19.27 23.68 -0.29
N TYR A 738 18.49 22.83 0.34
CA TYR A 738 18.85 21.42 0.52
C TYR A 738 18.88 20.70 -0.84
N GLU A 739 19.58 19.60 -0.91
CA GLU A 739 19.61 18.70 -2.07
C GLU A 739 19.03 17.33 -1.67
N PRO A 740 17.80 17.04 -2.09
CA PRO A 740 16.85 17.86 -2.87
C PRO A 740 16.23 19.00 -2.06
N ALA A 741 15.73 20.03 -2.74
CA ALA A 741 15.10 21.17 -2.10
C ALA A 741 13.82 20.76 -1.34
N LEU A 742 13.64 21.32 -0.15
CA LEU A 742 12.54 21.01 0.76
C LEU A 742 11.48 22.11 0.72
N PHE A 743 10.25 21.74 0.42
CA PHE A 743 9.11 22.67 0.30
C PHE A 743 7.95 22.28 1.19
N ALA A 744 7.33 23.29 1.79
CA ALA A 744 5.96 23.24 2.29
C ALA A 744 5.10 24.22 1.50
N HIS A 745 3.79 24.06 1.58
CA HIS A 745 2.85 24.87 0.83
C HIS A 745 1.70 25.34 1.72
N PHE A 746 1.13 26.51 1.39
CA PHE A 746 -0.13 26.94 1.97
C PHE A 746 -1.01 27.58 0.90
N GLY A 747 -2.32 27.43 1.06
CA GLY A 747 -3.30 28.02 0.15
C GLY A 747 -3.57 29.50 0.47
N ILE A 748 -3.72 30.30 -0.54
CA ILE A 748 -4.22 31.67 -0.42
C ILE A 748 -5.62 31.72 -1.03
N LYS A 749 -6.64 31.75 -0.15
CA LYS A 749 -8.03 31.85 -0.56
C LYS A 749 -8.38 33.26 -0.96
N PRO A 750 -9.29 33.44 -1.94
CA PRO A 750 -9.80 34.76 -2.30
C PRO A 750 -10.42 35.52 -1.12
N GLY A 751 -10.36 36.82 -1.17
CA GLY A 751 -11.13 37.67 -0.29
C GLY A 751 -12.64 37.57 -0.57
N LYS A 752 -13.45 38.12 0.33
CA LYS A 752 -14.89 38.13 0.20
C LYS A 752 -15.34 38.81 -1.10
N ALA A 753 -16.20 38.11 -1.87
CA ALA A 753 -16.78 38.66 -3.08
C ALA A 753 -17.81 39.77 -2.76
N GLU A 754 -18.04 40.67 -3.71
CA GLU A 754 -19.02 41.75 -3.61
C GLU A 754 -19.86 41.82 -4.89
N ILE A 755 -21.17 41.72 -4.76
CA ILE A 755 -22.09 41.97 -5.87
C ILE A 755 -22.21 43.47 -6.07
N SER A 756 -21.79 43.99 -7.23
CA SER A 756 -21.86 45.39 -7.59
C SER A 756 -23.25 45.79 -8.15
N SER A 757 -23.89 44.87 -8.84
CA SER A 757 -25.30 45.01 -9.25
C SER A 757 -25.96 43.65 -9.46
N ALA A 758 -27.27 43.60 -9.26
CA ALA A 758 -28.09 42.45 -9.52
C ALA A 758 -29.43 42.91 -10.10
N GLU A 759 -29.69 42.53 -11.35
CA GLU A 759 -30.84 43.02 -12.12
C GLU A 759 -31.66 41.82 -12.61
N ALA A 760 -32.98 41.92 -12.46
CA ALA A 760 -33.90 40.96 -13.02
C ALA A 760 -34.41 41.44 -14.38
N SER A 761 -34.55 40.53 -15.30
CA SER A 761 -35.27 40.67 -16.55
C SER A 761 -36.27 39.53 -16.70
N ASP A 762 -37.00 39.46 -17.81
CA ASP A 762 -37.93 38.37 -18.07
C ASP A 762 -37.19 37.04 -18.06
N SER A 763 -37.51 36.20 -17.10
CA SER A 763 -36.92 34.86 -16.84
C SER A 763 -35.40 34.82 -16.60
N ALA A 764 -34.75 35.92 -16.18
CA ALA A 764 -33.32 35.90 -15.92
C ALA A 764 -32.89 36.89 -14.83
N ILE A 765 -31.78 36.55 -14.18
CA ILE A 765 -31.04 37.40 -13.24
C ILE A 765 -29.66 37.67 -13.79
N THR A 766 -29.28 38.94 -13.97
CA THR A 766 -27.92 39.32 -14.32
C THR A 766 -27.23 39.86 -13.08
N LEU A 767 -26.15 39.17 -12.67
CA LEU A 767 -25.30 39.56 -11.56
C LEU A 767 -24.01 40.19 -12.10
N SER A 768 -23.60 41.32 -11.55
CA SER A 768 -22.27 41.88 -11.75
C SER A 768 -21.53 41.85 -10.43
N VAL A 769 -20.25 41.43 -10.43
CA VAL A 769 -19.40 41.36 -9.26
C VAL A 769 -18.26 42.34 -9.39
N LYS A 770 -17.73 42.78 -8.27
CA LYS A 770 -16.53 43.60 -8.24
C LYS A 770 -15.34 42.74 -8.67
N ASP A 771 -14.59 43.30 -9.63
CA ASP A 771 -13.46 42.60 -10.21
C ASP A 771 -12.36 42.25 -9.15
N GLN A 772 -12.00 40.98 -9.07
CA GLN A 772 -10.92 40.45 -8.22
C GLN A 772 -9.88 39.64 -9.04
N TYR A 773 -9.98 39.62 -10.37
CA TYR A 773 -9.04 38.83 -11.19
C TYR A 773 -7.56 39.21 -10.97
N ALA A 774 -7.31 40.50 -10.67
CA ALA A 774 -5.95 40.96 -10.33
C ALA A 774 -5.34 40.29 -9.07
N SER A 775 -6.16 39.64 -8.23
CA SER A 775 -5.71 38.86 -7.09
C SER A 775 -5.32 37.42 -7.43
N GLY A 776 -5.45 36.99 -8.69
CA GLY A 776 -5.11 35.63 -9.13
C GLY A 776 -6.26 34.62 -8.97
N ILE A 777 -7.50 35.06 -8.82
CA ILE A 777 -8.66 34.15 -8.79
C ILE A 777 -8.87 33.51 -10.17
N THR A 778 -9.42 32.31 -10.16
CA THR A 778 -9.86 31.60 -11.38
C THR A 778 -11.21 32.12 -11.86
N GLY A 779 -12.11 32.45 -10.92
CA GLY A 779 -13.43 32.91 -11.27
C GLY A 779 -14.34 33.13 -10.06
N TYR A 780 -15.63 33.11 -10.32
CA TYR A 780 -16.69 33.30 -9.34
C TYR A 780 -17.67 32.13 -9.37
N ALA A 781 -18.10 31.68 -8.21
CA ALA A 781 -19.22 30.77 -8.03
C ALA A 781 -20.42 31.58 -7.52
N ALA A 782 -21.39 31.80 -8.41
CA ALA A 782 -22.67 32.38 -8.08
C ALA A 782 -23.65 31.25 -7.71
N GLU A 783 -24.41 31.44 -6.66
CA GLU A 783 -25.41 30.49 -6.21
C GLU A 783 -26.76 31.20 -6.11
N TYR A 784 -27.81 30.50 -6.52
CA TYR A 784 -29.19 31.01 -6.41
C TYR A 784 -30.09 29.92 -5.84
N SER A 785 -31.12 30.33 -5.14
CA SER A 785 -32.15 29.48 -4.55
C SER A 785 -33.50 30.22 -4.57
N PRO A 786 -34.66 29.56 -4.71
CA PRO A 786 -35.92 30.19 -4.40
C PRO A 786 -35.86 30.83 -3.00
N ALA A 787 -36.38 32.04 -2.85
CA ALA A 787 -36.19 32.84 -1.66
C ALA A 787 -36.67 32.12 -0.40
N GLY A 788 -35.77 31.95 0.53
CA GLY A 788 -36.02 31.28 1.83
C GLY A 788 -35.98 29.75 1.81
N GLU A 789 -35.73 29.11 0.66
CA GLU A 789 -35.68 27.62 0.58
C GLU A 789 -34.30 27.03 0.88
N ASN A 790 -33.24 27.83 0.77
CA ASN A 790 -31.84 27.37 0.93
C ASN A 790 -31.46 26.18 0.05
N ASN A 791 -32.12 26.01 -1.08
CA ASN A 791 -31.82 25.00 -2.09
C ASN A 791 -30.97 25.63 -3.21
N TRP A 792 -29.64 25.63 -2.99
CA TRP A 792 -28.72 26.43 -3.80
C TRP A 792 -28.29 25.70 -5.08
N THR A 793 -28.49 26.35 -6.22
CA THR A 793 -27.92 25.93 -7.49
C THR A 793 -26.69 26.79 -7.80
N VAL A 794 -25.59 26.11 -8.16
CA VAL A 794 -24.29 26.75 -8.40
C VAL A 794 -24.07 27.02 -9.88
N CYS A 795 -23.63 28.21 -10.20
CA CYS A 795 -23.18 28.62 -11.53
C CYS A 795 -21.77 29.21 -11.43
N GLN A 796 -20.77 28.54 -12.01
CA GLN A 796 -19.39 29.03 -12.05
C GLN A 796 -19.13 29.79 -13.35
N PHE A 797 -18.34 30.86 -13.29
CA PHE A 797 -17.83 31.57 -14.45
C PHE A 797 -16.39 32.04 -14.23
N THR A 798 -15.60 31.87 -15.27
CA THR A 798 -14.15 32.10 -15.25
C THR A 798 -13.72 33.29 -16.08
N GLU A 799 -14.65 33.90 -16.78
CA GLU A 799 -14.38 35.05 -17.61
C GLU A 799 -15.35 36.19 -17.31
N GLY A 800 -14.81 37.40 -17.17
CA GLY A 800 -15.58 38.61 -16.91
C GLY A 800 -16.14 38.74 -15.50
N THR A 801 -16.88 39.81 -15.26
CA THR A 801 -17.43 40.14 -13.94
C THR A 801 -18.96 40.12 -13.92
N ALA A 802 -19.57 39.56 -14.93
CA ALA A 802 -21.04 39.48 -15.05
C ALA A 802 -21.48 38.06 -15.47
N LEU A 803 -22.52 37.56 -14.81
CA LEU A 803 -23.18 36.30 -15.13
C LEU A 803 -24.68 36.53 -15.29
N THR A 804 -25.29 35.96 -16.33
CA THR A 804 -26.74 35.94 -16.50
C THR A 804 -27.24 34.49 -16.26
N ILE A 805 -28.01 34.32 -15.21
CA ILE A 805 -28.74 33.09 -14.89
C ILE A 805 -30.07 33.18 -15.67
N LYS A 806 -30.29 32.25 -16.60
CA LYS A 806 -31.42 32.22 -17.52
C LYS A 806 -32.45 31.16 -17.14
N ASP A 807 -33.60 31.23 -17.80
CA ASP A 807 -34.67 30.23 -17.71
C ASP A 807 -35.22 30.05 -16.28
N LEU A 808 -35.20 31.13 -15.50
CA LEU A 808 -35.76 31.15 -14.16
C LEU A 808 -37.27 31.35 -14.23
N PRO A 809 -38.08 30.53 -13.56
CA PRO A 809 -39.50 30.78 -13.34
C PRO A 809 -39.76 32.12 -12.66
N GLU A 810 -40.96 32.70 -12.88
CA GLU A 810 -41.39 33.86 -12.11
C GLU A 810 -41.34 33.58 -10.61
N GLY A 811 -40.69 34.46 -9.85
CA GLY A 811 -40.51 34.26 -8.42
C GLY A 811 -39.38 35.09 -7.84
N SER A 812 -39.25 35.04 -6.52
CA SER A 812 -38.13 35.67 -5.80
C SER A 812 -37.04 34.65 -5.54
N TYR A 813 -35.81 35.06 -5.78
CA TYR A 813 -34.61 34.24 -5.64
C TYR A 813 -33.60 34.95 -4.73
N ASP A 814 -33.05 34.16 -3.80
CA ASP A 814 -31.88 34.54 -3.03
C ASP A 814 -30.64 34.22 -3.86
N VAL A 815 -29.74 35.18 -3.98
CA VAL A 815 -28.48 35.03 -4.72
C VAL A 815 -27.31 35.41 -3.85
N ARG A 816 -26.21 34.66 -4.00
CA ARG A 816 -24.92 34.92 -3.33
C ARG A 816 -23.78 34.58 -4.27
N VAL A 817 -22.63 35.16 -4.06
CA VAL A 817 -21.43 34.91 -4.86
C VAL A 817 -20.23 34.83 -3.97
N ARG A 818 -19.30 33.94 -4.31
CA ARG A 818 -17.95 33.90 -3.76
C ARG A 818 -16.94 33.76 -4.91
N ALA A 819 -15.74 34.27 -4.73
CA ALA A 819 -14.64 34.05 -5.63
C ALA A 819 -14.00 32.70 -5.36
N PHE A 820 -13.35 32.10 -6.35
CA PHE A 820 -12.58 30.88 -6.17
C PHE A 820 -11.27 30.93 -6.97
N VAL A 821 -10.29 30.19 -6.49
CA VAL A 821 -9.07 29.89 -7.24
C VAL A 821 -8.95 28.38 -7.38
N ASP A 822 -8.81 27.89 -8.60
CA ASP A 822 -8.55 26.51 -8.93
C ASP A 822 -7.02 26.32 -9.01
N THR A 823 -6.52 25.42 -8.19
CA THR A 823 -5.08 25.13 -8.06
C THR A 823 -4.74 23.74 -8.61
N THR A 824 -5.62 23.14 -9.39
CA THR A 824 -5.46 21.77 -9.92
C THR A 824 -4.15 21.60 -10.71
N ASP A 825 -3.71 22.65 -11.42
CA ASP A 825 -2.46 22.65 -12.20
C ASP A 825 -1.26 23.18 -11.42
N GLN A 826 -1.43 23.50 -10.14
CA GLN A 826 -0.36 23.93 -9.26
C GLN A 826 0.22 22.74 -8.49
N VAL A 827 1.00 23.00 -7.47
CA VAL A 827 1.61 21.93 -6.67
C VAL A 827 0.54 21.01 -6.10
N LYS A 828 0.59 19.74 -6.46
CA LYS A 828 -0.27 18.70 -5.87
C LYS A 828 0.31 18.30 -4.52
N ASP A 829 -0.12 18.96 -3.49
CA ASP A 829 0.05 18.52 -2.13
C ASP A 829 -1.24 17.79 -1.73
N ILE A 830 -1.12 16.56 -1.26
CA ILE A 830 -2.26 15.74 -0.82
C ILE A 830 -3.08 16.40 0.29
N TYR A 831 -2.49 17.38 0.98
CA TYR A 831 -3.12 18.11 2.08
C TYR A 831 -3.81 19.41 1.65
N ASN A 832 -3.64 19.85 0.40
CA ASN A 832 -4.20 21.09 -0.10
C ASN A 832 -5.43 20.83 -0.98
N SER A 833 -6.44 21.66 -0.80
CA SER A 833 -7.62 21.64 -1.68
C SER A 833 -7.23 22.03 -3.10
N ASN A 834 -7.79 21.37 -4.10
CA ASN A 834 -7.63 21.80 -5.48
C ASN A 834 -8.38 23.11 -5.79
N VAL A 835 -9.32 23.52 -4.94
CA VAL A 835 -10.08 24.76 -5.10
C VAL A 835 -10.24 25.45 -3.76
N TYR A 836 -9.81 26.71 -3.68
CA TYR A 836 -10.02 27.56 -2.51
C TYR A 836 -11.11 28.59 -2.80
N TYR A 837 -12.09 28.63 -1.95
CA TYR A 837 -13.21 29.56 -2.02
C TYR A 837 -13.01 30.70 -1.01
N GLY A 838 -13.26 31.92 -1.48
CA GLY A 838 -13.48 33.06 -0.62
C GLY A 838 -14.82 32.99 0.09
N ASP A 839 -15.03 33.90 1.02
CA ASP A 839 -16.30 34.02 1.74
C ASP A 839 -17.42 34.51 0.80
N TYR A 840 -18.64 34.05 1.05
CA TYR A 840 -19.81 34.53 0.32
C TYR A 840 -20.05 36.02 0.57
N CYS A 841 -20.50 36.72 -0.45
CA CYS A 841 -21.09 38.02 -0.29
C CYS A 841 -22.37 37.96 0.56
N VAL A 842 -22.91 39.12 0.91
CA VAL A 842 -24.24 39.21 1.52
C VAL A 842 -25.30 38.72 0.52
N VAL A 843 -26.19 37.84 0.97
CA VAL A 843 -27.30 37.34 0.16
C VAL A 843 -28.20 38.50 -0.27
N GLN A 844 -28.54 38.54 -1.54
CA GLN A 844 -29.47 39.49 -2.10
C GLN A 844 -30.71 38.77 -2.63
N THR A 845 -31.91 39.26 -2.32
CA THR A 845 -33.17 38.69 -2.84
C THR A 845 -33.64 39.51 -4.04
N ILE A 846 -33.86 38.84 -5.16
CA ILE A 846 -34.19 39.41 -6.45
C ILE A 846 -35.45 38.78 -6.98
N THR A 847 -36.38 39.60 -7.53
CA THR A 847 -37.65 39.09 -8.08
C THR A 847 -37.61 39.11 -9.59
N VAL A 848 -37.76 37.94 -10.19
CA VAL A 848 -37.95 37.69 -11.62
C VAL A 848 -39.44 37.78 -11.90
N LYS A 849 -39.78 38.54 -12.94
CA LYS A 849 -41.18 38.79 -13.33
C LYS A 849 -41.60 37.90 -14.49
#